data_75db1017e764c7f1439cd487e377091b
#
_entry.id   75db1017e764c7f1439cd487e377091b
#
_cell.length_a   1.000
_cell.length_b   1.000
_cell.length_c   1.000
_cell.angle_alpha   90.00
_cell.angle_beta   90.00
_cell.angle_gamma   90.00
#
_symmetry.space_group_name_H-M   'P 1'
#
loop_
_entity.id
_entity.type
_entity.pdbx_description
1 polymer ?
#
loop_
_entity_poly.entity_id
_entity_poly.type
_entity_poly.pdbx_seq_one_letter_code
_entity_poly.pdbx_strand_id
1 'polypeptide(L)'
;MLCGALARAAELKPDTPTPSQDITGQDITGDGGGEAILHQQVSFELDVLPILTAHGCNRGACHGKQRGQNGFQLSLLAFDPDFDFAALTQDARGRRLFPAAPRQSLLLQKSVATLPHGGGKRFEIGSESYLMLLAWIKQGAVRSVPDEPRVESVRLAESEFSLAPDQQQPLKVVAHYSDGETRDVTLLTTYLSNDAAVVAVSAEGQLQAGPLPGETAVMARYMNHISVANVAIPQTDPVPDQVFVDLPRFGFIDEHVYAKLHRLGIRPSDVISDELFLRRVYVDLIGQLPSAEEARKFLASTDENKRGLLVDWLLEQPEYVDHWSGYWADLLRPNPYRVGIKAVLNYDNWIREQFRDNVSYDVFVKRLVTAKGSTWQNGAATLYRDRRSPDEIAPMVSQLFLGIRLECAKCHHHPFERWSQKDFYQFAAYFSKVTRKGTGLSPPISGGEEIVFTSTKGEVKHPLTGEVMTPTPLFGVSKSANPASDGASGETRSDDEDPRAALARWMTSPENHYFAQVQVNRIWSILMGRGFVEPVDDLRSTNPASNPELLDALAGNFSASGYDLKSLLRTIVLSRTYSHASITNESNVADRLNYSRNYRRLLRAEVLLDAVADVTETATSLTGLPKESRANQVWTHRVDSVFLDTFGRPNENQDPPCERTPDSTVTQALHLMNSRELDGRIRSDSSRAARLAKSDMKSDRVAEELYLSTFSRFPSQQELVYAVGLLDGSENRRGVVEDLMWAMINSPEFSVRN
;
A
#
# COMPACT_ATOMS: atom_id res chain seq x y z
N MET A 1 -12.73 -16.89 9.05
CA MET A 1 -12.93 -18.34 8.94
C MET A 1 -11.82 -18.91 8.09
N LEU A 2 -11.14 -19.91 8.61
CA LEU A 2 -9.98 -20.57 8.05
C LEU A 2 -10.24 -21.14 6.66
N CYS A 3 -9.36 -20.88 5.72
CA CYS A 3 -9.24 -21.66 4.50
C CYS A 3 -7.99 -22.51 4.62
N GLY A 4 -8.19 -23.82 4.86
CA GLY A 4 -7.14 -24.81 4.90
C GLY A 4 -6.86 -25.34 3.49
N ALA A 5 -5.62 -25.18 3.03
CA ALA A 5 -5.09 -25.93 1.90
C ALA A 5 -4.43 -27.20 2.42
N LEU A 6 -5.02 -28.34 2.11
CA LEU A 6 -4.49 -29.70 2.35
C LEU A 6 -3.33 -29.94 1.39
N ALA A 7 -2.11 -29.91 1.92
CA ALA A 7 -0.95 -30.51 1.26
C ALA A 7 -0.87 -31.99 1.64
N ARG A 8 -0.92 -32.87 0.65
CA ARG A 8 -0.67 -34.31 0.80
C ARG A 8 0.79 -34.55 1.18
N ALA A 9 1.01 -35.02 2.39
CA ALA A 9 2.30 -35.58 2.79
C ALA A 9 2.46 -36.99 2.17
N ALA A 10 3.52 -37.16 1.41
CA ALA A 10 3.99 -38.50 1.02
C ALA A 10 4.75 -39.11 2.21
N GLU A 11 4.31 -40.25 2.66
CA GLU A 11 4.98 -41.05 3.69
C GLU A 11 6.32 -41.56 3.16
N LEU A 12 7.43 -41.06 3.71
CA LEU A 12 8.75 -41.66 3.61
C LEU A 12 8.98 -42.57 4.83
N LYS A 13 9.22 -43.82 4.59
CA LYS A 13 9.62 -44.82 5.58
C LYS A 13 10.96 -44.42 6.22
N PRO A 14 11.18 -44.70 7.50
CA PRO A 14 12.45 -44.42 8.14
C PRO A 14 13.50 -45.47 7.75
N ASP A 15 14.60 -45.04 7.14
CA ASP A 15 15.82 -45.84 6.97
C ASP A 15 16.54 -45.94 8.32
N THR A 16 16.95 -47.15 8.64
CA THR A 16 17.73 -47.54 9.81
C THR A 16 19.12 -46.89 9.78
N PRO A 17 19.64 -46.37 10.91
CA PRO A 17 20.96 -45.75 10.93
C PRO A 17 22.08 -46.81 10.86
N THR A 18 22.95 -46.64 9.88
CA THR A 18 24.25 -47.29 9.82
C THR A 18 25.22 -46.67 10.84
N PRO A 19 26.12 -47.44 11.48
CA PRO A 19 26.95 -46.92 12.56
C PRO A 19 27.99 -45.89 12.06
N SER A 20 28.17 -44.86 12.89
CA SER A 20 29.11 -43.77 12.75
C SER A 20 30.53 -44.25 12.47
N GLN A 21 31.08 -43.85 11.32
CA GLN A 21 32.53 -43.85 11.13
C GLN A 21 33.15 -42.68 11.90
N ASP A 22 34.13 -42.98 12.74
CA ASP A 22 34.97 -42.02 13.42
C ASP A 22 35.71 -41.16 12.38
N ILE A 23 35.30 -39.88 12.27
CA ILE A 23 36.02 -38.87 11.47
C ILE A 23 37.07 -38.21 12.37
N THR A 24 38.09 -38.96 12.73
CA THR A 24 39.33 -38.41 13.26
C THR A 24 40.32 -38.34 12.10
N GLY A 25 40.61 -37.09 11.67
CA GLY A 25 41.75 -36.80 10.82
C GLY A 25 41.52 -36.85 9.32
N GLN A 26 40.67 -35.98 8.77
CA GLN A 26 40.84 -35.49 7.40
C GLN A 26 41.36 -34.05 7.47
N ASP A 27 42.59 -33.84 7.04
CA ASP A 27 43.12 -32.52 6.72
C ASP A 27 42.30 -31.90 5.59
N ILE A 28 41.51 -30.91 5.96
CA ILE A 28 40.75 -30.09 4.99
C ILE A 28 41.69 -28.96 4.53
N THR A 29 42.71 -29.32 3.78
CA THR A 29 43.59 -28.40 3.06
C THR A 29 43.36 -28.61 1.55
N GLY A 30 42.25 -28.06 1.08
CA GLY A 30 41.96 -27.91 -0.33
C GLY A 30 41.70 -26.41 -0.58
N ASP A 31 42.61 -25.77 -1.29
CA ASP A 31 42.69 -24.35 -1.65
C ASP A 31 43.20 -23.38 -0.55
N GLY A 32 44.25 -22.60 -0.89
CA GLY A 32 44.93 -21.65 -0.02
C GLY A 32 44.06 -20.52 0.59
N GLY A 33 42.78 -20.42 0.21
CA GLY A 33 41.80 -19.50 0.80
C GLY A 33 41.34 -19.92 2.20
N GLY A 34 41.22 -21.21 2.51
CA GLY A 34 40.72 -21.67 3.81
C GLY A 34 41.68 -21.42 4.98
N GLU A 35 43.02 -21.47 4.74
CA GLU A 35 44.02 -21.11 5.77
C GLU A 35 44.04 -19.61 6.07
N ALA A 36 43.86 -18.77 5.07
CA ALA A 36 43.81 -17.31 5.24
C ALA A 36 42.64 -16.87 6.19
N ILE A 37 41.45 -17.46 6.01
CA ILE A 37 40.28 -17.19 6.87
C ILE A 37 40.54 -17.56 8.33
N LEU A 38 41.23 -18.65 8.61
CA LEU A 38 41.52 -19.10 9.98
C LEU A 38 42.48 -18.17 10.74
N HIS A 39 43.23 -17.33 10.04
CA HIS A 39 44.17 -16.35 10.59
C HIS A 39 43.63 -14.90 10.58
N GLN A 40 42.52 -14.65 9.88
CA GLN A 40 41.88 -13.35 9.86
C GLN A 40 41.25 -13.05 11.23
N GLN A 41 41.34 -11.78 11.67
CA GLN A 41 40.62 -11.34 12.85
C GLN A 41 39.11 -11.26 12.52
N VAL A 42 38.30 -12.01 13.27
CA VAL A 42 36.87 -12.17 13.00
C VAL A 42 36.06 -11.25 13.90
N SER A 43 35.24 -10.41 13.28
CA SER A 43 34.28 -9.53 13.97
C SER A 43 32.98 -10.26 14.26
N PHE A 44 32.45 -10.04 15.47
CA PHE A 44 31.11 -10.55 15.78
C PHE A 44 30.03 -9.87 14.94
N GLU A 45 30.08 -8.53 14.81
CA GLU A 45 29.06 -7.76 14.11
C GLU A 45 29.19 -7.86 12.59
N LEU A 46 30.43 -7.84 12.05
CA LEU A 46 30.65 -7.78 10.61
C LEU A 46 30.74 -9.14 9.92
N ASP A 47 31.03 -10.21 10.67
CA ASP A 47 31.24 -11.55 10.11
C ASP A 47 30.23 -12.57 10.69
N VAL A 48 30.14 -12.68 12.03
CA VAL A 48 29.32 -13.72 12.69
C VAL A 48 27.82 -13.45 12.52
N LEU A 49 27.34 -12.24 12.84
CA LEU A 49 25.94 -11.90 12.72
C LEU A 49 25.41 -11.96 11.29
N PRO A 50 26.15 -11.47 10.27
CA PRO A 50 25.75 -11.65 8.87
C PRO A 50 25.63 -13.12 8.45
N ILE A 51 26.56 -13.99 8.86
CA ILE A 51 26.45 -15.45 8.61
C ILE A 51 25.17 -16.01 9.22
N LEU A 52 24.86 -15.69 10.48
CA LEU A 52 23.64 -16.17 11.15
C LEU A 52 22.37 -15.68 10.46
N THR A 53 22.42 -14.46 9.91
CA THR A 53 21.30 -13.85 9.20
C THR A 53 21.11 -14.44 7.80
N ALA A 54 22.17 -14.54 7.02
CA ALA A 54 22.14 -15.12 5.67
C ALA A 54 21.62 -16.58 5.68
N HIS A 55 22.10 -17.37 6.64
CA HIS A 55 21.63 -18.74 6.82
C HIS A 55 20.32 -18.89 7.58
N GLY A 56 19.65 -17.77 7.92
CA GLY A 56 18.30 -17.74 8.49
C GLY A 56 18.20 -18.20 9.94
N CYS A 57 19.30 -18.23 10.69
CA CYS A 57 19.30 -18.67 12.09
C CYS A 57 18.47 -17.74 12.98
N ASN A 58 18.50 -16.44 12.74
CA ASN A 58 17.77 -15.39 13.49
C ASN A 58 16.47 -14.93 12.82
N ARG A 59 15.90 -15.73 11.90
CA ARG A 59 14.56 -15.47 11.33
C ARG A 59 13.47 -15.89 12.31
N GLY A 60 12.26 -15.32 12.16
CA GLY A 60 11.10 -15.59 13.02
C GLY A 60 10.65 -17.07 13.04
N ALA A 61 10.93 -17.84 12.00
CA ALA A 61 10.66 -19.30 11.98
C ALA A 61 11.68 -20.11 12.78
N CYS A 62 12.86 -19.54 13.06
CA CYS A 62 13.97 -20.19 13.76
C CYS A 62 14.19 -19.57 15.16
N HIS A 63 15.37 -19.03 15.44
CA HIS A 63 15.71 -18.49 16.75
C HIS A 63 15.33 -17.02 16.95
N GLY A 64 14.93 -16.27 15.87
CA GLY A 64 14.53 -14.86 15.94
C GLY A 64 13.10 -14.61 16.44
N LYS A 65 12.33 -15.63 16.83
CA LYS A 65 11.01 -15.45 17.42
C LYS A 65 11.08 -15.14 18.91
N GLN A 66 10.05 -14.52 19.46
CA GLN A 66 9.99 -14.04 20.84
C GLN A 66 10.42 -15.06 21.92
N ARG A 67 10.19 -16.35 21.69
CA ARG A 67 10.58 -17.43 22.61
C ARG A 67 11.79 -18.26 22.13
N GLY A 68 12.36 -17.92 20.96
CA GLY A 68 13.38 -18.73 20.32
C GLY A 68 12.94 -20.16 20.04
N GLN A 69 13.90 -21.09 19.95
CA GLN A 69 13.69 -22.53 19.82
C GLN A 69 14.53 -23.26 20.87
N ASN A 70 13.93 -24.15 21.64
CA ASN A 70 14.60 -24.95 22.67
C ASN A 70 15.48 -24.12 23.65
N GLY A 71 14.99 -22.94 24.07
CA GLY A 71 15.70 -22.04 24.97
C GLY A 71 16.90 -21.33 24.33
N PHE A 72 16.99 -21.31 23.00
CA PHE A 72 17.93 -20.46 22.27
C PHE A 72 17.13 -19.41 21.48
N GLN A 73 17.30 -18.16 21.84
CA GLN A 73 16.70 -17.01 21.20
C GLN A 73 17.82 -16.11 20.64
N LEU A 74 17.59 -15.56 19.48
CA LEU A 74 18.37 -14.48 18.87
C LEU A 74 17.45 -13.31 18.58
N SER A 75 18.02 -12.13 18.45
CA SER A 75 17.28 -10.97 17.97
C SER A 75 16.89 -11.15 16.51
N LEU A 76 15.72 -10.64 16.12
CA LEU A 76 15.24 -10.79 14.75
C LEU A 76 16.16 -10.03 13.79
N LEU A 77 16.77 -10.77 12.85
CA LEU A 77 17.70 -10.21 11.86
C LEU A 77 18.86 -9.40 12.45
N ALA A 78 19.35 -9.83 13.63
CA ALA A 78 20.48 -9.24 14.34
C ALA A 78 20.30 -7.77 14.76
N PHE A 79 19.07 -7.36 15.13
CA PHE A 79 18.82 -5.96 15.52
C PHE A 79 19.42 -5.56 16.87
N ASP A 80 19.73 -6.53 17.73
CA ASP A 80 20.35 -6.32 19.05
C ASP A 80 21.61 -7.20 19.19
N PRO A 81 22.77 -6.69 18.74
CA PRO A 81 24.02 -7.46 18.76
C PRO A 81 24.47 -7.88 20.16
N ASP A 82 24.20 -7.09 21.20
CA ASP A 82 24.60 -7.41 22.58
C ASP A 82 23.76 -8.55 23.14
N PHE A 83 22.45 -8.54 22.86
CA PHE A 83 21.57 -9.66 23.19
C PHE A 83 22.03 -10.95 22.47
N ASP A 84 22.34 -10.88 21.18
CA ASP A 84 22.75 -12.04 20.39
C ASP A 84 24.09 -12.60 20.88
N PHE A 85 25.04 -11.72 21.24
CA PHE A 85 26.31 -12.12 21.82
C PHE A 85 26.12 -12.85 23.15
N ALA A 86 25.33 -12.27 24.07
CA ALA A 86 25.02 -12.90 25.35
C ALA A 86 24.31 -14.24 25.16
N ALA A 87 23.36 -14.31 24.22
CA ALA A 87 22.65 -15.55 23.89
C ALA A 87 23.59 -16.65 23.42
N LEU A 88 24.63 -16.34 22.65
CA LEU A 88 25.59 -17.32 22.16
C LEU A 88 26.63 -17.73 23.21
N THR A 89 27.14 -16.76 23.97
CA THR A 89 28.33 -16.96 24.81
C THR A 89 28.03 -17.19 26.29
N GLN A 90 26.93 -16.63 26.82
CA GLN A 90 26.63 -16.61 28.26
C GLN A 90 25.41 -17.45 28.63
N ASP A 91 24.35 -17.37 27.86
CA ASP A 91 23.10 -18.07 28.16
C ASP A 91 23.27 -19.58 28.26
N ALA A 92 22.49 -20.20 29.13
CA ALA A 92 22.53 -21.62 29.41
C ALA A 92 23.97 -22.11 29.75
N ARG A 93 24.73 -21.29 30.49
CA ARG A 93 26.12 -21.54 30.90
C ARG A 93 27.11 -21.65 29.74
N GLY A 94 26.89 -20.90 28.66
CA GLY A 94 27.77 -20.89 27.48
C GLY A 94 27.85 -22.20 26.71
N ARG A 95 26.90 -23.12 26.90
CA ARG A 95 26.96 -24.48 26.31
C ARG A 95 26.97 -24.50 24.76
N ARG A 96 26.68 -23.35 24.11
CA ARG A 96 26.61 -23.27 22.64
C ARG A 96 27.99 -23.21 22.01
N LEU A 97 28.98 -22.75 22.75
CA LEU A 97 30.37 -22.64 22.31
C LEU A 97 31.26 -23.52 23.18
N PHE A 98 32.29 -24.13 22.56
CA PHE A 98 33.27 -24.90 23.26
C PHE A 98 34.69 -24.50 22.81
N PRO A 99 35.24 -23.40 23.38
CA PRO A 99 36.54 -22.87 22.95
C PRO A 99 37.72 -23.84 23.06
N ALA A 100 37.70 -24.78 24.01
CA ALA A 100 38.75 -25.79 24.17
C ALA A 100 38.79 -26.83 23.01
N ALA A 101 37.64 -27.07 22.38
CA ALA A 101 37.52 -27.89 21.18
C ALA A 101 36.49 -27.25 20.22
N PRO A 102 36.84 -26.18 19.50
CA PRO A 102 35.91 -25.33 18.75
C PRO A 102 35.01 -26.08 17.78
N ARG A 103 35.53 -27.13 17.10
CA ARG A 103 34.73 -27.98 16.19
C ARG A 103 33.60 -28.75 16.91
N GLN A 104 33.67 -28.90 18.24
CA GLN A 104 32.65 -29.56 19.05
C GLN A 104 31.60 -28.59 19.56
N SER A 105 31.67 -27.31 19.23
CA SER A 105 30.66 -26.30 19.59
C SER A 105 29.31 -26.68 19.02
N LEU A 106 28.23 -26.61 19.84
CA LEU A 106 26.87 -26.90 19.42
C LEU A 106 26.41 -25.97 18.29
N LEU A 107 26.89 -24.74 18.27
CA LEU A 107 26.64 -23.80 17.18
C LEU A 107 27.04 -24.41 15.83
N LEU A 108 28.28 -24.95 15.71
CA LEU A 108 28.76 -25.57 14.48
C LEU A 108 28.07 -26.88 14.20
N GLN A 109 28.05 -27.80 15.19
CA GLN A 109 27.49 -29.14 14.98
C GLN A 109 26.04 -29.16 14.57
N LYS A 110 25.22 -28.25 15.14
CA LYS A 110 23.82 -28.10 14.78
C LYS A 110 23.64 -27.49 13.38
N SER A 111 24.47 -26.50 13.04
CA SER A 111 24.38 -25.80 11.75
C SER A 111 24.75 -26.66 10.56
N VAL A 112 25.70 -27.60 10.74
CA VAL A 112 26.09 -28.60 9.70
C VAL A 112 25.32 -29.92 9.79
N ALA A 113 24.35 -30.01 10.71
CA ALA A 113 23.51 -31.20 10.94
C ALA A 113 24.27 -32.49 11.37
N THR A 114 25.48 -32.38 11.94
CA THR A 114 26.15 -33.52 12.60
C THR A 114 25.42 -33.92 13.89
N LEU A 115 24.68 -32.98 14.49
CA LEU A 115 23.69 -33.25 15.53
C LEU A 115 22.28 -32.89 15.01
N PRO A 116 21.24 -33.63 15.41
CA PRO A 116 19.88 -33.37 14.99
C PRO A 116 19.48 -31.90 15.22
N HIS A 117 19.02 -31.23 14.18
CA HIS A 117 18.65 -29.81 14.17
C HIS A 117 17.30 -29.61 13.46
N GLY A 118 16.30 -29.12 14.18
CA GLY A 118 14.96 -28.85 13.61
C GLY A 118 14.96 -27.86 12.45
N GLY A 119 15.98 -26.99 12.37
CA GLY A 119 16.20 -26.07 11.27
C GLY A 119 16.88 -26.70 10.05
N GLY A 120 17.26 -27.98 10.11
CA GLY A 120 18.04 -28.66 9.06
C GLY A 120 19.49 -28.18 8.98
N LYS A 121 20.16 -28.62 7.93
CA LYS A 121 21.55 -28.20 7.59
C LYS A 121 21.53 -26.79 7.05
N ARG A 122 22.43 -25.93 7.52
CA ARG A 122 22.52 -24.53 7.13
C ARG A 122 23.68 -24.26 6.18
N PHE A 123 24.81 -24.90 6.38
CA PHE A 123 25.98 -24.80 5.53
C PHE A 123 26.80 -26.08 5.63
N GLU A 124 27.80 -26.24 4.73
CA GLU A 124 28.67 -27.38 4.67
C GLU A 124 29.87 -27.26 5.61
N ILE A 125 30.41 -28.40 6.05
CA ILE A 125 31.69 -28.44 6.74
C ILE A 125 32.77 -27.97 5.76
N GLY A 126 33.62 -27.03 6.18
CA GLY A 126 34.66 -26.45 5.34
C GLY A 126 34.22 -25.29 4.45
N SER A 127 32.94 -24.95 4.43
CA SER A 127 32.48 -23.71 3.77
C SER A 127 33.06 -22.46 4.44
N GLU A 128 33.10 -21.35 3.74
CA GLU A 128 33.56 -20.06 4.27
C GLU A 128 32.85 -19.69 5.58
N SER A 129 31.50 -19.80 5.63
CA SER A 129 30.69 -19.56 6.83
C SER A 129 31.12 -20.49 8.00
N TYR A 130 31.37 -21.76 7.73
CA TYR A 130 31.85 -22.68 8.75
C TYR A 130 33.22 -22.27 9.27
N LEU A 131 34.17 -21.96 8.36
CA LEU A 131 35.57 -21.60 8.70
C LEU A 131 35.60 -20.27 9.50
N MET A 132 34.80 -19.31 9.12
CA MET A 132 34.67 -18.01 9.79
C MET A 132 34.16 -18.19 11.25
N LEU A 133 33.06 -18.93 11.43
CA LEU A 133 32.56 -19.24 12.78
C LEU A 133 33.56 -20.05 13.60
N LEU A 134 34.27 -21.01 12.98
CA LEU A 134 35.32 -21.75 13.65
C LEU A 134 36.49 -20.86 14.07
N ALA A 135 36.91 -19.91 13.23
CA ALA A 135 37.95 -18.93 13.54
C ALA A 135 37.55 -18.03 14.70
N TRP A 136 36.32 -17.49 14.69
CA TRP A 136 35.78 -16.68 15.79
C TRP A 136 35.83 -17.44 17.13
N ILE A 137 35.39 -18.71 17.15
CA ILE A 137 35.40 -19.50 18.38
C ILE A 137 36.85 -19.79 18.84
N LYS A 138 37.76 -20.07 17.90
CA LYS A 138 39.22 -20.29 18.21
C LYS A 138 39.86 -19.02 18.81
N GLN A 139 39.44 -17.83 18.37
CA GLN A 139 39.91 -16.52 18.86
C GLN A 139 39.32 -16.14 20.19
N GLY A 140 38.51 -17.00 20.82
CA GLY A 140 37.89 -16.76 22.12
C GLY A 140 36.52 -16.14 22.06
N ALA A 141 35.87 -16.14 20.90
CA ALA A 141 34.52 -15.60 20.70
C ALA A 141 34.37 -14.15 21.24
N VAL A 142 35.24 -13.26 20.76
CA VAL A 142 35.28 -11.85 21.21
C VAL A 142 34.06 -11.08 20.70
N ARG A 143 33.61 -10.10 21.52
CA ARG A 143 32.43 -9.25 21.19
C ARG A 143 32.77 -8.14 20.20
N SER A 144 33.91 -7.52 20.35
CA SER A 144 34.35 -6.40 19.51
C SER A 144 35.83 -6.50 19.20
N VAL A 145 36.21 -5.94 18.08
CA VAL A 145 37.60 -5.85 17.60
C VAL A 145 38.02 -4.38 17.72
N PRO A 146 39.27 -4.10 18.14
CA PRO A 146 39.78 -2.72 18.14
C PRO A 146 39.68 -2.10 16.74
N ASP A 147 39.30 -0.82 16.72
CA ASP A 147 39.17 -0.03 15.48
C ASP A 147 38.22 -0.66 14.43
N GLU A 148 37.21 -1.37 14.87
CA GLU A 148 36.25 -2.05 13.99
C GLU A 148 35.52 -1.05 13.08
N PRO A 149 35.61 -1.20 11.75
CA PRO A 149 34.94 -0.29 10.82
C PRO A 149 33.42 -0.50 10.85
N ARG A 150 32.68 0.53 10.46
CA ARG A 150 31.21 0.46 10.34
C ARG A 150 30.80 0.38 8.88
N VAL A 151 29.73 -0.34 8.59
CA VAL A 151 29.11 -0.32 7.26
C VAL A 151 28.44 1.04 7.07
N GLU A 152 28.86 1.80 6.06
CA GLU A 152 28.27 3.10 5.70
C GLU A 152 27.21 2.96 4.62
N SER A 153 27.43 2.09 3.65
CA SER A 153 26.44 1.82 2.60
C SER A 153 26.64 0.42 1.98
N VAL A 154 25.56 -0.07 1.38
CA VAL A 154 25.55 -1.32 0.60
C VAL A 154 24.94 -1.02 -0.75
N ARG A 155 25.58 -1.47 -1.82
CA ARG A 155 25.13 -1.26 -3.19
C ARG A 155 25.20 -2.54 -4.00
N LEU A 156 24.21 -2.71 -4.86
CA LEU A 156 24.31 -3.63 -5.98
C LEU A 156 25.25 -3.04 -7.03
N ALA A 157 26.10 -3.88 -7.65
CA ALA A 157 26.95 -3.43 -8.75
C ALA A 157 26.13 -2.95 -9.95
N GLU A 158 24.97 -3.57 -10.15
CA GLU A 158 23.94 -3.21 -11.13
C GLU A 158 22.57 -3.32 -10.46
N SER A 159 21.69 -2.36 -10.70
CA SER A 159 20.36 -2.29 -10.08
C SER A 159 19.20 -2.43 -11.07
N GLU A 160 19.47 -2.37 -12.37
CA GLU A 160 18.47 -2.48 -13.43
C GLU A 160 18.84 -3.64 -14.36
N PHE A 161 17.95 -4.60 -14.50
CA PHE A 161 18.15 -5.78 -15.32
C PHE A 161 17.02 -5.95 -16.33
N SER A 162 17.40 -6.26 -17.57
CA SER A 162 16.49 -6.72 -18.62
C SER A 162 16.90 -8.13 -19.01
N LEU A 163 16.10 -9.13 -18.65
CA LEU A 163 16.41 -10.53 -18.84
C LEU A 163 15.51 -11.15 -19.91
N ALA A 164 16.06 -12.08 -20.67
CA ALA A 164 15.23 -12.95 -21.50
C ALA A 164 14.50 -13.99 -20.61
N PRO A 165 13.37 -14.57 -21.07
CA PRO A 165 12.75 -15.68 -20.39
C PRO A 165 13.76 -16.80 -20.08
N ASP A 166 13.64 -17.39 -18.90
CA ASP A 166 14.50 -18.48 -18.38
C ASP A 166 16.00 -18.12 -18.22
N GLN A 167 16.39 -16.86 -18.43
CA GLN A 167 17.78 -16.41 -18.27
C GLN A 167 18.18 -16.40 -16.80
N GLN A 168 19.46 -16.72 -16.55
CA GLN A 168 20.09 -16.59 -15.25
C GLN A 168 21.07 -15.41 -15.25
N GLN A 169 21.13 -14.68 -14.11
CA GLN A 169 22.01 -13.53 -13.93
C GLN A 169 22.47 -13.44 -12.47
N PRO A 170 23.79 -13.42 -12.18
CA PRO A 170 24.28 -13.23 -10.82
C PRO A 170 24.14 -11.77 -10.38
N LEU A 171 23.73 -11.56 -9.13
CA LEU A 171 23.85 -10.32 -8.43
C LEU A 171 25.22 -10.20 -7.78
N LYS A 172 25.75 -8.98 -7.68
CA LYS A 172 26.93 -8.67 -6.90
C LYS A 172 26.62 -7.54 -5.92
N VAL A 173 26.87 -7.79 -4.63
CA VAL A 173 26.59 -6.85 -3.54
C VAL A 173 27.91 -6.40 -2.91
N VAL A 174 28.12 -5.08 -2.86
CA VAL A 174 29.33 -4.46 -2.32
C VAL A 174 28.97 -3.60 -1.13
N ALA A 175 29.63 -3.85 0.01
CA ALA A 175 29.53 -3.01 1.19
C ALA A 175 30.73 -2.02 1.23
N HIS A 176 30.45 -0.77 1.61
CA HIS A 176 31.43 0.29 1.83
C HIS A 176 31.54 0.54 3.34
N TYR A 177 32.76 0.60 3.84
CA TYR A 177 33.04 0.74 5.26
C TYR A 177 33.66 2.10 5.60
N SER A 178 33.58 2.48 6.89
CA SER A 178 34.06 3.77 7.39
C SER A 178 35.58 3.97 7.32
N ASP A 179 36.35 2.90 7.10
CA ASP A 179 37.80 2.92 6.85
C ASP A 179 38.12 3.19 5.35
N GLY A 180 37.11 3.31 4.50
CA GLY A 180 37.23 3.49 3.06
C GLY A 180 37.37 2.18 2.27
N GLU A 181 37.41 1.04 2.95
CA GLU A 181 37.46 -0.26 2.29
C GLU A 181 36.11 -0.68 1.70
N THR A 182 36.16 -1.56 0.71
CA THR A 182 34.97 -2.20 0.13
C THR A 182 35.11 -3.71 0.18
N ARG A 183 34.02 -4.42 0.50
CA ARG A 183 34.00 -5.88 0.53
C ARG A 183 32.82 -6.41 -0.27
N ASP A 184 33.06 -7.52 -0.97
CA ASP A 184 32.01 -8.30 -1.61
C ASP A 184 31.26 -9.08 -0.50
N VAL A 185 29.99 -8.73 -0.29
CA VAL A 185 29.14 -9.34 0.73
C VAL A 185 28.02 -10.17 0.13
N THR A 186 28.12 -10.54 -1.13
CA THR A 186 27.08 -11.28 -1.88
C THR A 186 26.59 -12.51 -1.14
N LEU A 187 27.50 -13.35 -0.61
CA LEU A 187 27.17 -14.57 0.11
C LEU A 187 26.66 -14.34 1.56
N LEU A 188 26.88 -13.14 2.11
CA LEU A 188 26.40 -12.72 3.43
C LEU A 188 25.09 -11.92 3.36
N THR A 189 24.59 -11.72 2.14
CA THR A 189 23.38 -10.96 1.85
C THR A 189 22.14 -11.86 1.87
N THR A 190 21.05 -11.35 2.40
CA THR A 190 19.73 -12.01 2.33
C THR A 190 18.95 -11.44 1.16
N TYR A 191 18.45 -12.30 0.30
CA TYR A 191 17.67 -11.91 -0.88
C TYR A 191 16.20 -12.24 -0.72
N LEU A 192 15.34 -11.40 -1.33
CA LEU A 192 13.90 -11.61 -1.41
C LEU A 192 13.37 -11.00 -2.70
N SER A 193 12.71 -11.81 -3.52
CA SER A 193 11.96 -11.32 -4.68
C SER A 193 10.53 -10.94 -4.26
N ASN A 194 10.02 -9.81 -4.77
CA ASN A 194 8.63 -9.42 -4.56
C ASN A 194 7.64 -10.32 -5.33
N ASP A 195 8.09 -10.89 -6.46
CA ASP A 195 7.34 -11.89 -7.22
C ASP A 195 8.30 -12.96 -7.78
N ALA A 196 8.38 -14.07 -7.06
CA ALA A 196 9.25 -15.19 -7.44
C ALA A 196 8.77 -15.96 -8.68
N ALA A 197 7.52 -15.75 -9.12
CA ALA A 197 7.02 -16.33 -10.38
C ALA A 197 7.57 -15.55 -11.59
N VAL A 198 7.83 -14.26 -11.43
CA VAL A 198 8.50 -13.44 -12.45
C VAL A 198 10.01 -13.66 -12.41
N VAL A 199 10.64 -13.46 -11.24
CA VAL A 199 12.08 -13.72 -11.08
C VAL A 199 12.32 -14.30 -9.69
N ALA A 200 12.83 -15.52 -9.63
CA ALA A 200 13.32 -16.12 -8.39
C ALA A 200 14.77 -15.68 -8.11
N VAL A 201 15.17 -15.71 -6.84
CA VAL A 201 16.54 -15.43 -6.42
C VAL A 201 17.02 -16.49 -5.45
N SER A 202 18.23 -17.03 -5.67
CA SER A 202 18.83 -18.00 -4.75
C SER A 202 19.49 -17.32 -3.55
N ALA A 203 19.91 -18.12 -2.56
CA ALA A 203 20.64 -17.63 -1.39
C ALA A 203 22.03 -17.07 -1.76
N GLU A 204 22.59 -17.52 -2.87
CA GLU A 204 23.89 -17.08 -3.42
C GLU A 204 23.77 -15.84 -4.31
N GLY A 205 22.54 -15.27 -4.45
CA GLY A 205 22.30 -14.07 -5.25
C GLY A 205 22.13 -14.35 -6.75
N GLN A 206 21.81 -15.59 -7.14
CA GLN A 206 21.54 -15.91 -8.54
C GLN A 206 20.08 -15.61 -8.88
N LEU A 207 19.83 -14.66 -9.80
CA LEU A 207 18.53 -14.42 -10.40
C LEU A 207 18.19 -15.53 -11.39
N GLN A 208 16.95 -15.98 -11.39
CA GLN A 208 16.37 -16.90 -12.36
C GLN A 208 15.09 -16.28 -12.91
N ALA A 209 15.14 -15.83 -14.15
CA ALA A 209 13.94 -15.31 -14.84
C ALA A 209 12.93 -16.44 -15.05
N GLY A 210 11.65 -16.11 -14.93
CA GLY A 210 10.55 -16.99 -15.27
C GLY A 210 10.31 -17.07 -16.78
N PRO A 211 9.36 -17.89 -17.23
CA PRO A 211 9.08 -18.09 -18.67
C PRO A 211 8.21 -17.00 -19.27
N LEU A 212 7.60 -16.15 -18.47
CA LEU A 212 6.63 -15.14 -18.94
C LEU A 212 7.14 -13.71 -18.75
N PRO A 213 6.77 -12.79 -19.66
CA PRO A 213 7.05 -11.37 -19.49
C PRO A 213 6.49 -10.82 -18.19
N GLY A 214 7.21 -9.91 -17.55
CA GLY A 214 6.82 -9.29 -16.30
C GLY A 214 7.91 -8.43 -15.70
N GLU A 215 7.62 -7.84 -14.55
CA GLU A 215 8.56 -7.01 -13.79
C GLU A 215 8.46 -7.35 -12.31
N THR A 216 9.59 -7.33 -11.63
CA THR A 216 9.65 -7.48 -10.17
C THR A 216 10.86 -6.76 -9.61
N ALA A 217 10.86 -6.54 -8.30
CA ALA A 217 12.02 -6.05 -7.57
C ALA A 217 12.59 -7.16 -6.68
N VAL A 218 13.91 -7.21 -6.60
CA VAL A 218 14.65 -8.12 -5.73
C VAL A 218 15.41 -7.33 -4.69
N MET A 219 15.04 -7.52 -3.43
CA MET A 219 15.73 -6.93 -2.29
C MET A 219 17.02 -7.69 -1.99
N ALA A 220 18.11 -6.95 -1.79
CA ALA A 220 19.37 -7.43 -1.24
C ALA A 220 19.61 -6.73 0.11
N ARG A 221 19.64 -7.49 1.21
CA ARG A 221 19.85 -6.96 2.56
C ARG A 221 21.13 -7.51 3.17
N TYR A 222 22.03 -6.63 3.55
CA TYR A 222 23.20 -6.92 4.36
C TYR A 222 23.16 -6.09 5.64
N MET A 223 23.11 -6.73 6.80
CA MET A 223 22.88 -6.08 8.10
C MET A 223 21.60 -5.21 8.07
N ASN A 224 21.74 -3.91 8.37
CA ASN A 224 20.63 -2.95 8.34
C ASN A 224 20.54 -2.15 7.04
N HIS A 225 21.36 -2.47 6.06
CA HIS A 225 21.38 -1.80 4.76
C HIS A 225 20.63 -2.63 3.71
N ILE A 226 19.90 -1.91 2.85
CA ILE A 226 19.08 -2.52 1.80
C ILE A 226 19.44 -1.86 0.48
N SER A 227 19.56 -2.69 -0.54
CA SER A 227 19.63 -2.29 -1.94
C SER A 227 18.62 -3.09 -2.76
N VAL A 228 18.14 -2.53 -3.87
CA VAL A 228 17.08 -3.16 -4.67
C VAL A 228 17.51 -3.26 -6.12
N ALA A 229 17.29 -4.42 -6.71
CA ALA A 229 17.41 -4.67 -8.14
C ALA A 229 16.01 -4.66 -8.78
N ASN A 230 15.81 -3.86 -9.80
CA ASN A 230 14.62 -3.89 -10.64
C ASN A 230 14.87 -4.82 -11.83
N VAL A 231 14.03 -5.80 -12.02
CA VAL A 231 14.20 -6.82 -13.07
C VAL A 231 12.98 -6.84 -13.96
N ALA A 232 13.19 -6.66 -15.26
CA ALA A 232 12.16 -6.75 -16.29
C ALA A 232 12.44 -7.92 -17.23
N ILE A 233 11.37 -8.60 -17.64
CA ILE A 233 11.35 -9.58 -18.74
C ILE A 233 10.44 -9.00 -19.82
N PRO A 234 10.98 -8.34 -20.86
CA PRO A 234 10.20 -7.77 -21.95
C PRO A 234 9.45 -8.85 -22.76
N GLN A 235 8.51 -8.43 -23.58
CA GLN A 235 7.84 -9.31 -24.54
C GLN A 235 8.87 -9.89 -25.53
N THR A 236 8.74 -11.16 -25.83
CA THR A 236 9.62 -11.84 -26.79
C THR A 236 9.35 -11.43 -28.24
N ASP A 237 8.14 -10.99 -28.53
CA ASP A 237 7.73 -10.46 -29.83
C ASP A 237 7.29 -9.00 -29.64
N PRO A 238 8.23 -8.04 -29.62
CA PRO A 238 7.94 -6.66 -29.30
C PRO A 238 7.13 -5.97 -30.38
N VAL A 239 6.26 -5.07 -29.95
CA VAL A 239 5.47 -4.22 -30.85
C VAL A 239 6.40 -3.30 -31.66
N PRO A 240 6.18 -3.11 -32.97
CA PRO A 240 7.01 -2.23 -33.79
C PRO A 240 7.06 -0.79 -33.27
N ASP A 241 8.21 -0.15 -33.32
CA ASP A 241 8.46 1.23 -32.87
C ASP A 241 7.48 2.24 -33.49
N GLN A 242 7.09 2.03 -34.76
CA GLN A 242 6.16 2.89 -35.47
C GLN A 242 4.82 3.04 -34.74
N VAL A 243 4.36 1.99 -34.06
CA VAL A 243 3.10 2.03 -33.29
C VAL A 243 3.16 3.08 -32.18
N PHE A 244 4.32 3.21 -31.51
CA PHE A 244 4.50 4.21 -30.46
C PHE A 244 4.75 5.62 -30.99
N VAL A 245 5.33 5.75 -32.18
CA VAL A 245 5.51 7.05 -32.85
C VAL A 245 4.14 7.66 -33.21
N ASP A 246 3.22 6.84 -33.70
CA ASP A 246 1.91 7.27 -34.20
C ASP A 246 0.88 7.51 -33.07
N LEU A 247 1.18 7.10 -31.83
CA LEU A 247 0.25 7.31 -30.70
C LEU A 247 0.18 8.79 -30.31
N PRO A 248 -1.00 9.42 -30.32
CA PRO A 248 -1.17 10.77 -29.79
C PRO A 248 -0.85 10.82 -28.29
N ARG A 249 -0.29 11.92 -27.83
CA ARG A 249 0.02 12.22 -26.41
C ARG A 249 -0.65 13.50 -26.01
N PHE A 250 -1.32 13.52 -24.88
CA PHE A 250 -2.02 14.71 -24.36
C PHE A 250 -1.27 15.36 -23.17
N GLY A 251 -0.05 14.93 -22.89
CA GLY A 251 0.81 15.48 -21.88
C GLY A 251 1.82 14.49 -21.34
N PHE A 252 2.52 14.88 -20.30
CA PHE A 252 3.64 14.13 -19.72
C PHE A 252 3.25 12.75 -19.19
N ILE A 253 1.98 12.55 -18.76
CA ILE A 253 1.50 11.23 -18.32
C ILE A 253 1.64 10.21 -19.45
N ASP A 254 1.15 10.55 -20.62
CA ASP A 254 1.18 9.66 -21.79
C ASP A 254 2.62 9.43 -22.27
N GLU A 255 3.48 10.47 -22.18
CA GLU A 255 4.90 10.36 -22.52
C GLU A 255 5.59 9.29 -21.67
N HIS A 256 5.47 9.37 -20.35
CA HIS A 256 6.09 8.42 -19.43
C HIS A 256 5.50 7.00 -19.56
N VAL A 257 4.17 6.87 -19.66
CA VAL A 257 3.52 5.57 -19.82
C VAL A 257 3.95 4.92 -21.12
N TYR A 258 3.91 5.64 -22.24
CA TYR A 258 4.26 5.07 -23.55
C TYR A 258 5.75 4.79 -23.68
N ALA A 259 6.62 5.60 -23.07
CA ALA A 259 8.06 5.30 -23.03
C ALA A 259 8.32 3.96 -22.31
N LYS A 260 7.63 3.71 -21.19
CA LYS A 260 7.75 2.43 -20.49
C LYS A 260 7.15 1.26 -21.27
N LEU A 261 5.95 1.42 -21.84
CA LEU A 261 5.30 0.39 -22.65
C LEU A 261 6.13 0.01 -23.88
N HIS A 262 6.78 1.02 -24.50
CA HIS A 262 7.71 0.81 -25.62
C HIS A 262 8.89 -0.07 -25.19
N ARG A 263 9.55 0.27 -24.06
CA ARG A 263 10.69 -0.49 -23.53
C ARG A 263 10.31 -1.96 -23.22
N LEU A 264 9.05 -2.21 -22.81
CA LEU A 264 8.54 -3.55 -22.51
C LEU A 264 7.96 -4.28 -23.72
N GLY A 265 7.81 -3.60 -24.86
CA GLY A 265 7.17 -4.17 -26.06
C GLY A 265 5.66 -4.36 -25.94
N ILE A 266 4.97 -3.59 -25.10
CA ILE A 266 3.55 -3.74 -24.80
C ILE A 266 2.72 -2.66 -25.53
N ARG A 267 1.82 -3.05 -26.42
CA ARG A 267 0.88 -2.13 -27.08
C ARG A 267 -0.25 -1.72 -26.11
N PRO A 268 -0.54 -0.43 -25.94
CA PRO A 268 -1.70 0.00 -25.17
C PRO A 268 -3.01 -0.40 -25.85
N SER A 269 -4.08 -0.55 -25.06
CA SER A 269 -5.44 -0.72 -25.57
C SER A 269 -5.93 0.56 -26.27
N ASP A 270 -6.93 0.41 -27.14
CA ASP A 270 -7.57 1.54 -27.80
C ASP A 270 -8.23 2.48 -26.78
N VAL A 271 -8.50 3.71 -27.19
CA VAL A 271 -9.23 4.66 -26.35
C VAL A 271 -10.73 4.38 -26.36
N ILE A 272 -11.37 4.68 -25.24
CA ILE A 272 -12.81 4.52 -25.09
C ILE A 272 -13.60 5.59 -25.84
N SER A 273 -14.84 5.24 -26.20
CA SER A 273 -15.83 6.15 -26.76
C SER A 273 -16.26 7.24 -25.75
N ASP A 274 -16.98 8.22 -26.25
CA ASP A 274 -17.50 9.31 -25.42
C ASP A 274 -18.54 8.82 -24.37
N GLU A 275 -19.31 7.79 -24.70
CA GLU A 275 -20.25 7.17 -23.77
C GLU A 275 -19.53 6.56 -22.57
N LEU A 276 -18.51 5.78 -22.82
CA LEU A 276 -17.71 5.16 -21.75
C LEU A 276 -16.92 6.21 -20.96
N PHE A 277 -16.41 7.24 -21.63
CA PHE A 277 -15.74 8.36 -20.95
C PHE A 277 -16.70 9.09 -20.01
N LEU A 278 -17.89 9.44 -20.51
CA LEU A 278 -18.93 10.11 -19.73
C LEU A 278 -19.24 9.35 -18.44
N ARG A 279 -19.60 8.06 -18.56
CA ARG A 279 -19.90 7.22 -17.40
C ARG A 279 -18.73 7.12 -16.43
N ARG A 280 -17.53 6.89 -16.95
CA ARG A 280 -16.31 6.74 -16.16
C ARG A 280 -16.00 7.99 -15.34
N VAL A 281 -16.04 9.15 -15.97
CA VAL A 281 -15.65 10.41 -15.30
C VAL A 281 -16.68 10.86 -14.27
N TYR A 282 -18.00 10.62 -14.50
CA TYR A 282 -19.04 10.86 -13.51
C TYR A 282 -18.84 10.01 -12.25
N VAL A 283 -18.62 8.72 -12.44
CA VAL A 283 -18.36 7.79 -11.33
C VAL A 283 -17.08 8.16 -10.57
N ASP A 284 -16.02 8.51 -11.27
CA ASP A 284 -14.70 8.77 -10.65
C ASP A 284 -14.62 10.14 -9.98
N LEU A 285 -15.28 11.17 -10.50
CA LEU A 285 -15.19 12.52 -9.93
C LEU A 285 -16.28 12.85 -8.92
N ILE A 286 -17.50 12.37 -9.12
CA ILE A 286 -18.64 12.72 -8.27
C ILE A 286 -19.39 11.51 -7.69
N GLY A 287 -19.00 10.29 -8.05
CA GLY A 287 -19.60 9.07 -7.49
C GLY A 287 -21.07 8.86 -7.88
N GLN A 288 -21.49 9.32 -9.05
CA GLN A 288 -22.84 9.19 -9.55
C GLN A 288 -22.85 8.76 -11.02
N LEU A 289 -24.04 8.38 -11.50
CA LEU A 289 -24.27 8.21 -12.94
C LEU A 289 -24.83 9.51 -13.54
N PRO A 290 -24.53 9.83 -14.82
CA PRO A 290 -25.21 10.93 -15.48
C PRO A 290 -26.70 10.58 -15.67
N SER A 291 -27.56 11.59 -15.58
CA SER A 291 -28.95 11.44 -16.00
C SER A 291 -29.06 11.18 -17.50
N ALA A 292 -30.19 10.62 -17.96
CA ALA A 292 -30.42 10.38 -19.38
C ALA A 292 -30.37 11.68 -20.21
N GLU A 293 -30.78 12.82 -19.62
CA GLU A 293 -30.73 14.14 -20.27
C GLU A 293 -29.28 14.64 -20.42
N GLU A 294 -28.48 14.56 -19.36
CA GLU A 294 -27.05 14.92 -19.41
C GLU A 294 -26.29 14.05 -20.39
N ALA A 295 -26.57 12.75 -20.40
CA ALA A 295 -25.97 11.81 -21.36
C ALA A 295 -26.32 12.22 -22.81
N ARG A 296 -27.58 12.46 -23.13
CA ARG A 296 -28.00 12.96 -24.45
C ARG A 296 -27.28 14.25 -24.83
N LYS A 297 -27.27 15.22 -23.94
CA LYS A 297 -26.63 16.53 -24.17
C LYS A 297 -25.16 16.40 -24.49
N PHE A 298 -24.41 15.62 -23.69
CA PHE A 298 -23.00 15.42 -23.88
C PHE A 298 -22.70 14.65 -25.19
N LEU A 299 -23.45 13.59 -25.47
CA LEU A 299 -23.25 12.76 -26.67
C LEU A 299 -23.63 13.51 -27.94
N ALA A 300 -24.61 14.40 -27.90
CA ALA A 300 -25.00 15.23 -29.05
C ALA A 300 -24.03 16.40 -29.30
N SER A 301 -23.16 16.75 -28.33
CA SER A 301 -22.20 17.84 -28.48
C SER A 301 -21.13 17.52 -29.51
N THR A 302 -20.87 18.48 -30.42
CA THR A 302 -19.80 18.42 -31.43
C THR A 302 -18.57 19.24 -31.03
N ASP A 303 -18.54 19.78 -29.82
CA ASP A 303 -17.42 20.54 -29.30
C ASP A 303 -16.20 19.60 -29.13
N GLU A 304 -15.07 19.96 -29.73
CA GLU A 304 -13.82 19.18 -29.62
C GLU A 304 -13.30 19.12 -28.19
N ASN A 305 -13.55 20.14 -27.35
CA ASN A 305 -13.16 20.19 -25.96
C ASN A 305 -14.25 19.72 -24.97
N LYS A 306 -15.31 19.07 -25.44
CA LYS A 306 -16.44 18.65 -24.58
C LYS A 306 -16.03 17.81 -23.37
N ARG A 307 -14.99 16.99 -23.49
CA ARG A 307 -14.45 16.21 -22.34
C ARG A 307 -13.83 17.11 -21.28
N GLY A 308 -13.04 18.11 -21.69
CA GLY A 308 -12.44 19.10 -20.79
C GLY A 308 -13.52 19.92 -20.06
N LEU A 309 -14.49 20.43 -20.80
CA LEU A 309 -15.62 21.21 -20.25
C LEU A 309 -16.47 20.38 -19.27
N LEU A 310 -16.67 19.09 -19.56
CA LEU A 310 -17.38 18.18 -18.67
C LEU A 310 -16.61 17.98 -17.36
N VAL A 311 -15.30 17.72 -17.44
CA VAL A 311 -14.44 17.52 -16.26
C VAL A 311 -14.46 18.78 -15.39
N ASP A 312 -14.28 19.95 -15.98
CA ASP A 312 -14.30 21.23 -15.26
C ASP A 312 -15.64 21.47 -14.56
N TRP A 313 -16.75 21.14 -15.22
CA TRP A 313 -18.08 21.23 -14.63
C TRP A 313 -18.29 20.24 -13.48
N LEU A 314 -17.87 18.96 -13.64
CA LEU A 314 -18.01 17.94 -12.60
C LEU A 314 -17.24 18.30 -11.32
N LEU A 315 -16.03 18.86 -11.45
CA LEU A 315 -15.21 19.27 -10.31
C LEU A 315 -15.83 20.39 -9.46
N GLU A 316 -16.83 21.13 -10.01
CA GLU A 316 -17.54 22.18 -9.30
C GLU A 316 -18.91 21.72 -8.72
N GLN A 317 -19.31 20.46 -8.94
CA GLN A 317 -20.56 19.95 -8.41
C GLN A 317 -20.45 19.66 -6.90
N PRO A 318 -21.54 19.86 -6.13
CA PRO A 318 -21.56 19.56 -4.69
C PRO A 318 -21.28 18.08 -4.37
N GLU A 319 -21.61 17.17 -5.27
CA GLU A 319 -21.37 15.74 -5.15
C GLU A 319 -19.87 15.39 -5.14
N TYR A 320 -19.02 16.23 -5.73
CA TYR A 320 -17.58 16.13 -5.59
C TYR A 320 -17.16 16.11 -4.11
N VAL A 321 -17.75 16.99 -3.31
CA VAL A 321 -17.47 17.08 -1.88
C VAL A 321 -17.88 15.80 -1.18
N ASP A 322 -19.08 15.28 -1.43
CA ASP A 322 -19.58 14.06 -0.80
C ASP A 322 -18.68 12.84 -1.17
N HIS A 323 -18.33 12.73 -2.44
CA HIS A 323 -17.53 11.63 -2.95
C HIS A 323 -16.10 11.60 -2.38
N TRP A 324 -15.37 12.70 -2.47
CA TRP A 324 -13.97 12.77 -2.06
C TRP A 324 -13.77 12.86 -0.55
N SER A 325 -14.69 13.53 0.17
CA SER A 325 -14.67 13.47 1.63
C SER A 325 -14.92 12.06 2.16
N GLY A 326 -15.74 11.25 1.47
CA GLY A 326 -15.96 9.85 1.81
C GLY A 326 -14.69 9.01 1.77
N TYR A 327 -13.77 9.23 0.81
CA TYR A 327 -12.47 8.56 0.80
C TYR A 327 -11.61 8.93 2.02
N TRP A 328 -11.60 10.21 2.39
CA TRP A 328 -10.84 10.65 3.55
C TRP A 328 -11.49 10.24 4.88
N ALA A 329 -12.81 10.17 4.93
CA ALA A 329 -13.52 9.62 6.08
C ALA A 329 -13.19 8.14 6.31
N ASP A 330 -12.99 7.36 5.24
CA ASP A 330 -12.51 5.97 5.34
C ASP A 330 -11.07 5.90 5.91
N LEU A 331 -10.17 6.77 5.46
CA LEU A 331 -8.77 6.80 5.90
C LEU A 331 -8.60 7.27 7.35
N LEU A 332 -9.33 8.30 7.73
CA LEU A 332 -9.24 8.95 9.04
C LEU A 332 -10.25 8.39 10.06
N ARG A 333 -11.05 7.43 9.68
CA ARG A 333 -12.19 6.84 10.38
C ARG A 333 -11.99 6.75 11.88
N PRO A 334 -12.57 7.66 12.67
CA PRO A 334 -12.57 7.56 14.11
C PRO A 334 -13.54 6.48 14.57
N ASN A 335 -13.11 5.66 15.52
CA ASN A 335 -14.00 4.64 16.09
C ASN A 335 -15.11 5.33 16.93
N PRO A 336 -16.39 5.24 16.52
CA PRO A 336 -17.49 5.93 17.19
C PRO A 336 -17.73 5.48 18.65
N TYR A 337 -17.26 4.28 19.00
CA TYR A 337 -17.32 3.81 20.38
C TYR A 337 -16.26 4.44 21.27
N ARG A 338 -15.11 4.82 20.70
CA ARG A 338 -14.02 5.53 21.42
C ARG A 338 -14.28 7.02 21.53
N VAL A 339 -14.72 7.66 20.44
CA VAL A 339 -14.82 9.12 20.37
C VAL A 339 -16.23 9.67 20.56
N GLY A 340 -17.26 8.85 20.38
CA GLY A 340 -18.67 9.23 20.43
C GLY A 340 -19.17 9.85 19.13
N ILE A 341 -20.46 9.64 18.87
CA ILE A 341 -21.12 9.94 17.59
C ILE A 341 -21.05 11.43 17.20
N LYS A 342 -21.15 12.33 18.19
CA LYS A 342 -21.08 13.78 17.93
C LYS A 342 -19.69 14.21 17.44
N ALA A 343 -18.62 13.61 17.98
CA ALA A 343 -17.27 13.92 17.52
C ALA A 343 -17.00 13.33 16.12
N VAL A 344 -17.58 12.16 15.80
CA VAL A 344 -17.53 11.58 14.45
C VAL A 344 -18.20 12.48 13.44
N LEU A 345 -19.43 12.96 13.73
CA LEU A 345 -20.16 13.86 12.85
C LEU A 345 -19.41 15.16 12.64
N ASN A 346 -18.86 15.73 13.71
CA ASN A 346 -18.09 16.97 13.63
C ASN A 346 -16.79 16.81 12.83
N TYR A 347 -16.18 15.62 12.90
CA TYR A 347 -14.99 15.31 12.11
C TYR A 347 -15.33 15.18 10.61
N ASP A 348 -16.40 14.47 10.28
CA ASP A 348 -16.90 14.35 8.92
C ASP A 348 -17.24 15.72 8.32
N ASN A 349 -17.97 16.57 9.06
CA ASN A 349 -18.27 17.95 8.64
C ASN A 349 -17.00 18.75 8.37
N TRP A 350 -16.00 18.66 9.25
CA TRP A 350 -14.73 19.33 9.05
C TRP A 350 -14.02 18.86 7.78
N ILE A 351 -14.02 17.56 7.49
CA ILE A 351 -13.44 17.01 6.24
C ILE A 351 -14.19 17.58 5.04
N ARG A 352 -15.53 17.56 5.05
CA ARG A 352 -16.37 18.10 3.96
C ARG A 352 -16.12 19.59 3.71
N GLU A 353 -15.92 20.37 4.76
CA GLU A 353 -15.55 21.79 4.65
C GLU A 353 -14.23 21.98 3.90
N GLN A 354 -13.20 21.15 4.18
CA GLN A 354 -11.92 21.26 3.46
C GLN A 354 -12.10 21.02 1.95
N PHE A 355 -12.91 20.03 1.55
CA PHE A 355 -13.18 19.75 0.14
C PHE A 355 -14.08 20.81 -0.52
N ARG A 356 -15.07 21.31 0.19
CA ARG A 356 -15.97 22.39 -0.29
C ARG A 356 -15.20 23.66 -0.59
N ASP A 357 -14.29 24.01 0.31
CA ASP A 357 -13.48 25.23 0.21
C ASP A 357 -12.23 25.02 -0.68
N ASN A 358 -12.09 23.86 -1.30
CA ASN A 358 -10.91 23.45 -2.08
C ASN A 358 -9.59 23.76 -1.37
N VAL A 359 -9.52 23.47 -0.07
CA VAL A 359 -8.31 23.69 0.73
C VAL A 359 -7.18 22.84 0.20
N SER A 360 -6.03 23.45 -0.06
CA SER A 360 -4.85 22.74 -0.54
C SER A 360 -4.42 21.60 0.40
N TYR A 361 -3.95 20.51 -0.15
CA TYR A 361 -3.67 19.28 0.61
C TYR A 361 -2.64 19.49 1.74
N ASP A 362 -1.63 20.32 1.52
CA ASP A 362 -0.64 20.66 2.54
C ASP A 362 -1.25 21.42 3.72
N VAL A 363 -2.18 22.36 3.45
CA VAL A 363 -2.90 23.10 4.48
C VAL A 363 -3.88 22.19 5.23
N PHE A 364 -4.58 21.30 4.51
CA PHE A 364 -5.43 20.28 5.12
C PHE A 364 -4.65 19.44 6.14
N VAL A 365 -3.49 18.90 5.76
CA VAL A 365 -2.66 18.06 6.63
C VAL A 365 -2.07 18.88 7.78
N LYS A 366 -1.60 20.10 7.54
CA LYS A 366 -1.13 21.03 8.60
C LYS A 366 -2.22 21.26 9.66
N ARG A 367 -3.44 21.60 9.23
CA ARG A 367 -4.59 21.82 10.13
C ARG A 367 -4.90 20.57 10.96
N LEU A 368 -4.82 19.39 10.35
CA LEU A 368 -5.11 18.12 11.01
C LEU A 368 -4.05 17.75 12.05
N VAL A 369 -2.76 17.78 11.66
CA VAL A 369 -1.65 17.37 12.52
C VAL A 369 -1.44 18.34 13.70
N THR A 370 -1.74 19.62 13.52
CA THR A 370 -1.58 20.63 14.59
C THR A 370 -2.89 20.94 15.34
N ALA A 371 -3.94 20.15 15.10
CA ALA A 371 -5.27 20.41 15.67
C ALA A 371 -5.28 20.50 17.19
N LYS A 372 -6.03 21.48 17.70
CA LYS A 372 -6.24 21.77 19.13
C LYS A 372 -7.70 22.22 19.35
N GLY A 373 -8.11 22.18 20.60
CA GLY A 373 -9.43 22.68 21.01
C GLY A 373 -10.44 21.57 21.26
N SER A 374 -11.69 21.97 21.37
CA SER A 374 -12.81 21.07 21.63
C SER A 374 -13.09 20.15 20.45
N THR A 375 -13.22 18.85 20.68
CA THR A 375 -13.65 17.87 19.67
C THR A 375 -15.10 18.13 19.17
N TRP A 376 -15.84 19.00 19.84
CA TRP A 376 -17.18 19.40 19.41
C TRP A 376 -17.20 20.69 18.60
N GLN A 377 -16.12 21.47 18.59
CA GLN A 377 -15.99 22.72 17.82
C GLN A 377 -14.97 22.62 16.71
N ASN A 378 -13.90 21.86 16.91
CA ASN A 378 -12.86 21.57 15.92
C ASN A 378 -12.85 20.09 15.61
N GLY A 379 -13.44 19.71 14.49
CA GLY A 379 -13.51 18.30 14.06
C GLY A 379 -12.14 17.65 13.95
N ALA A 380 -11.11 18.36 13.47
CA ALA A 380 -9.75 17.86 13.33
C ALA A 380 -9.15 17.35 14.65
N ALA A 381 -9.53 17.93 15.80
CA ALA A 381 -9.06 17.49 17.10
C ALA A 381 -9.50 16.07 17.48
N THR A 382 -10.48 15.51 16.78
CA THR A 382 -10.97 14.14 16.97
C THR A 382 -9.89 13.10 16.65
N LEU A 383 -8.96 13.39 15.75
CA LEU A 383 -7.77 12.56 15.51
C LEU A 383 -7.07 12.17 16.81
N TYR A 384 -6.85 13.15 17.69
CA TYR A 384 -6.15 12.97 18.97
C TYR A 384 -7.01 12.38 20.07
N ARG A 385 -8.31 12.31 19.88
CA ARG A 385 -9.22 11.60 20.76
C ARG A 385 -9.27 10.11 20.43
N ASP A 386 -9.21 9.76 19.17
CA ASP A 386 -9.22 8.37 18.69
C ASP A 386 -7.87 7.71 18.96
N ARG A 387 -6.77 8.37 18.60
CA ARG A 387 -5.39 7.94 18.85
C ARG A 387 -4.81 8.69 20.03
N ARG A 388 -4.56 7.99 21.14
CA ARG A 388 -4.34 8.63 22.42
C ARG A 388 -2.88 8.74 22.85
N SER A 389 -2.02 7.88 22.37
CA SER A 389 -0.60 7.84 22.70
C SER A 389 0.29 8.19 21.50
N PRO A 390 1.51 8.75 21.74
CA PRO A 390 2.45 9.05 20.67
C PRO A 390 2.76 7.86 19.76
N ASP A 391 2.82 6.66 20.32
CA ASP A 391 3.12 5.41 19.62
C ASP A 391 1.93 4.85 18.82
N GLU A 392 0.71 5.35 19.03
CA GLU A 392 -0.46 5.10 18.16
C GLU A 392 -0.58 6.15 17.04
N ILE A 393 -0.21 7.41 17.32
CA ILE A 393 -0.34 8.52 16.37
C ILE A 393 0.76 8.48 15.30
N ALA A 394 2.00 8.23 15.73
CA ALA A 394 3.16 8.29 14.85
C ALA A 394 3.07 7.34 13.65
N PRO A 395 2.78 6.04 13.79
CA PRO A 395 2.68 5.13 12.65
C PRO A 395 1.52 5.52 11.72
N MET A 396 0.39 5.97 12.26
CA MET A 396 -0.73 6.42 11.45
C MET A 396 -0.36 7.65 10.61
N VAL A 397 0.26 8.67 11.22
CA VAL A 397 0.65 9.90 10.51
C VAL A 397 1.70 9.60 9.44
N SER A 398 2.72 8.77 9.75
CA SER A 398 3.74 8.39 8.76
C SER A 398 3.16 7.58 7.60
N GLN A 399 2.26 6.66 7.87
CA GLN A 399 1.63 5.84 6.84
C GLN A 399 0.69 6.65 5.95
N LEU A 400 -0.19 7.47 6.54
CA LEU A 400 -1.18 8.23 5.77
C LEU A 400 -0.55 9.34 4.92
N PHE A 401 0.46 10.04 5.45
CA PHE A 401 0.95 11.27 4.82
C PHE A 401 2.36 11.14 4.22
N LEU A 402 3.06 10.05 4.49
CA LEU A 402 4.39 9.78 3.93
C LEU A 402 4.47 8.42 3.22
N GLY A 403 3.46 7.56 3.37
CA GLY A 403 3.52 6.19 2.83
C GLY A 403 4.57 5.32 3.51
N ILE A 404 4.95 5.63 4.75
CA ILE A 404 5.98 4.91 5.50
C ILE A 404 5.31 4.13 6.63
N ARG A 405 5.37 2.81 6.56
CA ARG A 405 4.80 1.90 7.56
C ARG A 405 5.78 1.67 8.69
N LEU A 406 5.71 2.47 9.74
CA LEU A 406 6.63 2.41 10.88
C LEU A 406 6.28 1.37 11.95
N GLU A 407 5.12 0.73 11.92
CA GLU A 407 4.62 -0.12 13.01
C GLU A 407 5.62 -1.22 13.43
N CYS A 408 6.31 -1.84 12.47
CA CYS A 408 7.34 -2.85 12.78
C CYS A 408 8.51 -2.27 13.58
N ALA A 409 8.87 -1.00 13.33
CA ALA A 409 9.99 -0.33 13.99
C ALA A 409 9.70 -0.01 15.46
N LYS A 410 8.48 -0.15 15.94
CA LYS A 410 8.10 0.00 17.35
C LYS A 410 8.78 -1.04 18.26
N CYS A 411 8.94 -2.28 17.78
CA CYS A 411 9.44 -3.39 18.60
C CYS A 411 10.89 -3.81 18.27
N HIS A 412 11.29 -3.65 17.00
CA HIS A 412 12.62 -4.02 16.49
C HIS A 412 12.94 -3.16 15.25
N HIS A 413 14.16 -3.25 14.72
CA HIS A 413 14.46 -2.57 13.45
C HIS A 413 13.56 -3.10 12.34
N HIS A 414 13.10 -2.20 11.46
CA HIS A 414 12.17 -2.58 10.39
C HIS A 414 12.78 -3.66 9.47
N PRO A 415 12.10 -4.80 9.21
CA PRO A 415 12.71 -5.92 8.49
C PRO A 415 12.95 -5.68 6.99
N PHE A 416 12.23 -4.72 6.40
CA PHE A 416 12.25 -4.42 4.96
C PHE A 416 12.59 -2.96 4.65
N GLU A 417 13.00 -2.20 5.67
CA GLU A 417 13.34 -0.78 5.57
C GLU A 417 14.46 -0.41 6.52
N ARG A 418 15.06 0.77 6.30
CA ARG A 418 16.16 1.30 7.10
C ARG A 418 15.78 1.79 8.50
N TRP A 419 14.48 1.86 8.81
CA TRP A 419 13.99 2.47 10.05
C TRP A 419 14.34 1.64 11.28
N SER A 420 15.05 2.26 12.20
CA SER A 420 15.38 1.66 13.49
C SER A 420 14.27 1.90 14.52
N GLN A 421 14.32 1.18 15.63
CA GLN A 421 13.46 1.44 16.78
C GLN A 421 13.67 2.87 17.31
N LYS A 422 14.90 3.38 17.27
CA LYS A 422 15.22 4.75 17.66
C LYS A 422 14.50 5.77 16.77
N ASP A 423 14.49 5.57 15.45
CA ASP A 423 13.78 6.45 14.51
C ASP A 423 12.28 6.50 14.79
N PHE A 424 11.69 5.35 15.13
CA PHE A 424 10.27 5.29 15.53
C PHE A 424 9.98 6.17 16.74
N TYR A 425 10.74 6.01 17.82
CA TYR A 425 10.49 6.76 19.06
C TYR A 425 10.88 8.23 18.96
N GLN A 426 11.87 8.58 18.14
CA GLN A 426 12.19 9.98 17.82
C GLN A 426 11.06 10.63 17.02
N PHE A 427 10.48 9.94 16.06
CA PHE A 427 9.31 10.43 15.32
C PHE A 427 8.06 10.53 16.22
N ALA A 428 7.82 9.55 17.08
CA ALA A 428 6.73 9.59 18.05
C ALA A 428 6.86 10.75 19.05
N ALA A 429 8.08 11.20 19.35
CA ALA A 429 8.33 12.30 20.26
C ALA A 429 7.73 13.64 19.82
N TYR A 430 7.43 13.84 18.53
CA TYR A 430 6.66 15.01 18.06
C TYR A 430 5.28 15.13 18.73
N PHE A 431 4.69 14.03 19.15
CA PHE A 431 3.37 13.96 19.77
C PHE A 431 3.39 13.88 21.29
N SER A 432 4.58 13.93 21.91
CA SER A 432 4.78 13.77 23.36
C SER A 432 4.01 14.78 24.21
N LYS A 433 3.86 16.01 23.72
CA LYS A 433 3.20 17.11 24.42
C LYS A 433 1.68 17.18 24.21
N VAL A 434 1.10 16.30 23.39
CA VAL A 434 -0.36 16.28 23.16
C VAL A 434 -1.07 15.71 24.37
N THR A 435 -1.96 16.50 24.95
CA THR A 435 -2.73 16.11 26.12
C THR A 435 -4.22 16.48 25.95
N ARG A 436 -5.05 15.98 26.84
CA ARG A 436 -6.51 16.09 26.74
C ARG A 436 -7.10 16.39 28.10
N LYS A 437 -8.19 17.14 28.10
CA LYS A 437 -8.99 17.43 29.28
C LYS A 437 -10.47 17.20 28.95
N GLY A 438 -11.14 16.35 29.69
CA GLY A 438 -12.59 16.25 29.65
C GLY A 438 -13.24 17.46 30.30
N THR A 439 -14.43 17.84 29.85
CA THR A 439 -15.15 19.00 30.39
C THR A 439 -15.88 18.71 31.71
N GLY A 440 -15.73 17.52 32.27
CA GLY A 440 -16.14 17.18 33.63
C GLY A 440 -17.65 16.89 33.82
N LEU A 441 -18.43 16.99 32.79
CA LEU A 441 -19.90 16.84 32.87
C LEU A 441 -20.41 15.45 32.43
N SER A 442 -19.53 14.46 32.33
CA SER A 442 -19.97 13.16 31.86
C SER A 442 -19.50 12.04 32.74
N PRO A 443 -20.41 11.31 33.37
CA PRO A 443 -20.16 9.93 33.76
C PRO A 443 -19.88 9.10 32.51
N PRO A 444 -19.54 7.82 32.61
CA PRO A 444 -18.88 6.97 31.60
C PRO A 444 -19.70 6.78 30.30
N ILE A 445 -20.29 7.82 29.79
CA ILE A 445 -20.89 7.81 28.47
C ILE A 445 -19.78 8.14 27.49
N SER A 446 -19.39 7.19 26.68
CA SER A 446 -18.57 7.40 25.50
C SER A 446 -19.23 8.50 24.67
N GLY A 447 -18.66 9.70 24.64
CA GLY A 447 -19.27 10.81 23.93
C GLY A 447 -19.21 12.17 24.61
N GLY A 448 -18.59 12.26 25.82
CA GLY A 448 -18.30 13.56 26.44
C GLY A 448 -17.38 14.41 25.57
N GLU A 449 -17.42 15.74 25.73
CA GLU A 449 -16.49 16.64 25.08
C GLU A 449 -15.08 16.47 25.65
N GLU A 450 -14.09 16.45 24.78
CA GLU A 450 -12.69 16.54 25.17
C GLU A 450 -12.04 17.76 24.51
N ILE A 451 -11.17 18.41 25.24
CA ILE A 451 -10.33 19.53 24.76
C ILE A 451 -8.92 19.01 24.57
N VAL A 452 -8.41 19.05 23.35
CA VAL A 452 -7.02 18.71 22.99
C VAL A 452 -6.17 19.97 23.09
N PHE A 453 -5.04 19.89 23.79
CA PHE A 453 -4.11 21.00 23.92
C PHE A 453 -2.65 20.51 24.04
N THR A 454 -1.70 21.42 23.84
CA THR A 454 -0.27 21.15 24.01
C THR A 454 0.13 21.45 25.45
N SER A 455 0.67 20.43 26.13
CA SER A 455 1.23 20.57 27.48
C SER A 455 2.65 21.15 27.43
N THR A 456 3.08 21.80 28.48
CA THR A 456 4.49 22.17 28.71
C THR A 456 5.35 20.94 29.04
N LYS A 457 4.74 19.84 29.47
CA LYS A 457 5.39 18.58 29.87
C LYS A 457 4.96 17.47 28.96
N GLY A 458 5.86 16.56 28.67
CA GLY A 458 5.62 15.34 27.91
C GLY A 458 6.92 14.83 27.31
N GLU A 459 7.18 13.55 27.45
CA GLU A 459 8.38 12.89 26.92
C GLU A 459 8.03 11.52 26.38
N VAL A 460 8.79 11.06 25.40
CA VAL A 460 8.80 9.69 24.91
C VAL A 460 10.16 9.09 25.24
N LYS A 461 10.17 7.88 25.80
CA LYS A 461 11.41 7.17 26.16
C LYS A 461 11.61 5.96 25.27
N HIS A 462 12.88 5.71 24.92
CA HIS A 462 13.23 4.47 24.24
C HIS A 462 13.02 3.28 25.18
N PRO A 463 12.30 2.23 24.76
CA PRO A 463 11.87 1.16 25.69
C PRO A 463 13.03 0.32 26.24
N LEU A 464 14.12 0.18 25.49
CA LEU A 464 15.27 -0.62 25.92
C LEU A 464 16.28 0.20 26.75
N THR A 465 16.58 1.43 26.32
CA THR A 465 17.64 2.24 26.95
C THR A 465 17.13 3.20 28.02
N GLY A 466 15.81 3.51 28.02
CA GLY A 466 15.22 4.53 28.88
C GLY A 466 15.59 5.97 28.49
N GLU A 467 16.36 6.17 27.42
CA GLU A 467 16.75 7.49 26.92
C GLU A 467 15.53 8.30 26.49
N VAL A 468 15.48 9.59 26.89
CA VAL A 468 14.41 10.50 26.42
C VAL A 468 14.67 10.87 24.96
N MET A 469 13.69 10.63 24.11
CA MET A 469 13.80 10.86 22.67
C MET A 469 13.50 12.31 22.31
N THR A 470 14.41 12.91 21.56
CA THR A 470 14.22 14.24 20.96
C THR A 470 13.40 14.09 19.65
N PRO A 471 12.38 14.93 19.42
CA PRO A 471 11.66 14.96 18.15
C PRO A 471 12.61 15.11 16.96
N THR A 472 12.67 14.11 16.09
CA THR A 472 13.57 14.06 14.94
C THR A 472 12.80 13.54 13.72
N PRO A 473 12.92 14.18 12.53
CA PRO A 473 12.29 13.71 11.33
C PRO A 473 12.93 12.39 10.84
N LEU A 474 12.17 11.57 10.12
CA LEU A 474 12.62 10.26 9.63
C LEU A 474 13.82 10.36 8.68
N PHE A 475 13.95 11.46 7.97
CA PHE A 475 15.07 11.72 7.05
C PHE A 475 15.38 13.22 7.02
N GLY A 476 16.64 13.56 6.69
CA GLY A 476 17.07 14.94 6.53
C GLY A 476 16.48 15.54 5.25
N VAL A 477 15.76 16.64 5.38
CA VAL A 477 15.51 17.58 4.30
C VAL A 477 16.62 18.59 4.38
N SER A 478 17.22 19.00 3.24
CA SER A 478 18.37 19.88 3.13
C SER A 478 18.45 20.98 4.21
N LYS A 479 19.63 21.42 4.55
CA LYS A 479 19.99 22.25 5.74
C LYS A 479 19.07 23.42 6.12
N SER A 480 18.10 23.80 5.28
CA SER A 480 17.14 24.88 5.58
C SER A 480 15.98 24.46 6.52
N ALA A 481 15.74 23.15 6.69
CA ALA A 481 14.66 22.64 7.55
C ALA A 481 15.15 22.04 8.88
N ASN A 482 16.45 22.06 9.14
CA ASN A 482 17.00 21.64 10.44
C ASN A 482 16.93 22.82 11.42
N PRO A 483 16.01 22.83 12.41
CA PRO A 483 15.90 23.94 13.35
C PRO A 483 17.12 24.09 14.28
N ALA A 484 18.14 23.24 14.15
CA ALA A 484 19.40 23.33 14.88
C ALA A 484 20.50 24.09 14.14
N SER A 485 20.31 24.46 12.84
CA SER A 485 21.36 25.11 12.02
C SER A 485 21.08 26.55 11.62
N ASP A 486 19.90 27.13 11.94
CA ASP A 486 19.64 28.55 11.68
C ASP A 486 20.24 29.43 12.78
N GLY A 487 21.57 29.46 12.82
CA GLY A 487 22.36 30.46 13.55
C GLY A 487 22.44 31.82 12.86
N ALA A 488 21.46 32.20 12.01
CA ALA A 488 21.53 33.43 11.23
C ALA A 488 20.26 34.32 11.24
N SER A 489 19.23 34.00 12.01
CA SER A 489 18.19 34.97 12.35
C SER A 489 17.83 34.80 13.81
N GLY A 490 18.07 35.86 14.61
CA GLY A 490 17.93 35.87 16.07
C GLY A 490 16.49 35.73 16.62
N GLU A 491 15.72 34.79 16.10
CA GLU A 491 14.49 34.33 16.72
C GLU A 491 14.83 33.18 17.67
N THR A 492 14.96 33.52 18.94
CA THR A 492 15.03 32.59 20.07
C THR A 492 13.87 31.61 19.96
N ARG A 493 14.19 30.32 19.77
CA ARG A 493 13.25 29.22 20.01
C ARG A 493 12.63 29.42 21.39
N SER A 494 11.35 29.78 21.43
CA SER A 494 10.61 29.64 22.67
C SER A 494 10.46 28.14 22.94
N ASP A 495 10.86 27.66 24.10
CA ASP A 495 10.64 26.29 24.59
C ASP A 495 9.13 25.90 24.60
N ASP A 496 8.26 26.84 24.26
CA ASP A 496 6.80 26.74 24.18
C ASP A 496 6.24 26.36 22.79
N GLU A 497 7.05 26.25 21.74
CA GLU A 497 6.51 25.89 20.42
C GLU A 497 6.05 24.42 20.39
N ASP A 498 4.85 24.21 19.86
CA ASP A 498 4.27 22.87 19.65
C ASP A 498 5.13 22.06 18.67
N PRO A 499 5.75 20.94 19.09
CA PRO A 499 6.61 20.15 18.20
C PRO A 499 5.92 19.68 16.91
N ARG A 500 4.59 19.52 16.94
CA ARG A 500 3.78 19.15 15.76
C ARG A 500 3.82 20.20 14.65
N ALA A 501 4.02 21.48 14.99
CA ALA A 501 4.18 22.53 14.00
C ALA A 501 5.46 22.35 13.17
N ALA A 502 6.57 21.97 13.81
CA ALA A 502 7.80 21.61 13.13
C ALA A 502 7.64 20.37 12.25
N LEU A 503 6.97 19.34 12.77
CA LEU A 503 6.64 18.14 12.00
C LEU A 503 5.82 18.48 10.75
N ALA A 504 4.75 19.28 10.89
CA ALA A 504 3.89 19.65 9.78
C ALA A 504 4.65 20.44 8.71
N ARG A 505 5.52 21.39 9.11
CA ARG A 505 6.40 22.12 8.16
C ARG A 505 7.32 21.17 7.40
N TRP A 506 7.99 20.26 8.10
CA TRP A 506 8.88 19.27 7.49
C TRP A 506 8.13 18.33 6.53
N MET A 507 6.98 17.81 6.95
CA MET A 507 6.17 16.91 6.11
C MET A 507 5.75 17.55 4.79
N THR A 508 5.29 18.79 4.86
CA THR A 508 4.74 19.53 3.71
C THR A 508 5.76 20.37 2.95
N SER A 509 7.06 20.24 3.30
CA SER A 509 8.14 20.89 2.54
C SER A 509 8.17 20.35 1.11
N PRO A 510 8.35 21.21 0.08
CA PRO A 510 8.54 20.76 -1.31
C PRO A 510 9.69 19.77 -1.50
N GLU A 511 10.68 19.79 -0.61
CA GLU A 511 11.82 18.88 -0.60
C GLU A 511 11.45 17.47 -0.07
N ASN A 512 10.29 17.32 0.54
CA ASN A 512 9.77 16.02 1.02
C ASN A 512 8.86 15.39 -0.05
N HIS A 513 9.48 14.66 -0.97
CA HIS A 513 8.74 14.03 -2.07
C HIS A 513 7.75 12.96 -1.60
N TYR A 514 7.98 12.28 -0.49
CA TYR A 514 7.06 11.28 0.03
C TYR A 514 5.66 11.83 0.25
N PHE A 515 5.55 13.09 0.71
CA PHE A 515 4.28 13.75 0.97
C PHE A 515 3.41 13.88 -0.29
N ALA A 516 4.00 14.36 -1.39
CA ALA A 516 3.30 14.47 -2.67
C ALA A 516 3.08 13.09 -3.30
N GLN A 517 4.10 12.22 -3.30
CA GLN A 517 4.06 10.90 -3.93
C GLN A 517 2.96 10.01 -3.34
N VAL A 518 2.79 9.94 -2.00
CA VAL A 518 1.75 9.09 -1.40
C VAL A 518 0.35 9.54 -1.77
N GLN A 519 0.11 10.85 -1.84
CA GLN A 519 -1.20 11.38 -2.21
C GLN A 519 -1.47 11.16 -3.71
N VAL A 520 -0.49 11.41 -4.55
CA VAL A 520 -0.57 11.12 -5.99
C VAL A 520 -0.81 9.64 -6.23
N ASN A 521 -0.06 8.77 -5.57
CA ASN A 521 -0.25 7.32 -5.70
C ASN A 521 -1.66 6.86 -5.29
N ARG A 522 -2.21 7.45 -4.23
CA ARG A 522 -3.58 7.17 -3.77
C ARG A 522 -4.62 7.62 -4.78
N ILE A 523 -4.52 8.86 -5.29
CA ILE A 523 -5.44 9.38 -6.31
C ILE A 523 -5.32 8.58 -7.61
N TRP A 524 -4.10 8.27 -8.03
CA TRP A 524 -3.84 7.45 -9.21
C TRP A 524 -4.48 6.06 -9.07
N SER A 525 -4.33 5.40 -7.92
CA SER A 525 -4.95 4.09 -7.67
C SER A 525 -6.47 4.15 -7.74
N ILE A 526 -7.07 5.22 -7.19
CA ILE A 526 -8.52 5.44 -7.26
C ILE A 526 -8.97 5.60 -8.72
N LEU A 527 -8.25 6.34 -9.54
CA LEU A 527 -8.65 6.62 -10.92
C LEU A 527 -8.27 5.51 -11.90
N MET A 528 -7.09 4.91 -11.75
CA MET A 528 -6.56 3.92 -12.68
C MET A 528 -6.84 2.47 -12.27
N GLY A 529 -7.33 2.24 -11.05
CA GLY A 529 -7.64 0.91 -10.51
C GLY A 529 -6.47 0.20 -9.84
N ARG A 530 -5.27 0.79 -9.90
CA ARG A 530 -4.04 0.34 -9.25
C ARG A 530 -3.09 1.52 -9.05
N GLY A 531 -2.39 1.57 -7.92
CA GLY A 531 -1.31 2.51 -7.65
C GLY A 531 -0.01 2.17 -8.39
N PHE A 532 0.91 3.12 -8.47
CA PHE A 532 2.30 2.85 -8.86
C PHE A 532 2.98 1.94 -7.84
N VAL A 533 2.60 2.12 -6.59
CA VAL A 533 3.02 1.31 -5.44
C VAL A 533 1.78 0.69 -4.82
N GLU A 534 1.83 -0.61 -4.55
CA GLU A 534 0.78 -1.36 -3.85
C GLU A 534 1.37 -2.14 -2.66
N PRO A 535 0.75 -2.07 -1.48
CA PRO A 535 -0.37 -1.19 -1.09
C PRO A 535 -0.03 0.30 -1.25
N VAL A 536 -1.07 1.14 -1.48
CA VAL A 536 -0.89 2.57 -1.88
C VAL A 536 -0.13 3.44 -0.87
N ASP A 537 -0.01 2.98 0.36
CA ASP A 537 0.64 3.65 1.49
C ASP A 537 1.89 2.90 1.97
N ASP A 538 2.57 2.19 1.06
CA ASP A 538 3.78 1.40 1.36
C ASP A 538 4.93 1.77 0.41
N LEU A 539 5.34 3.07 0.46
CA LEU A 539 6.39 3.67 -0.37
C LEU A 539 7.79 3.33 0.18
N ARG A 540 8.06 2.05 0.38
CA ARG A 540 9.38 1.61 0.86
C ARG A 540 10.32 1.32 -0.31
N SER A 541 11.63 1.42 -0.06
CA SER A 541 12.65 1.16 -1.07
C SER A 541 12.56 -0.25 -1.68
N THR A 542 12.10 -1.23 -0.90
CA THR A 542 11.91 -2.62 -1.34
C THR A 542 10.60 -2.86 -2.10
N ASN A 543 9.78 -1.85 -2.28
CA ASN A 543 8.54 -1.87 -3.03
C ASN A 543 8.51 -0.69 -4.02
N PRO A 544 9.41 -0.67 -5.01
CA PRO A 544 9.54 0.45 -5.92
C PRO A 544 8.28 0.67 -6.76
N ALA A 545 8.07 1.92 -7.16
CA ALA A 545 6.96 2.28 -8.03
C ALA A 545 7.08 1.58 -9.39
N SER A 546 5.96 1.13 -9.94
CA SER A 546 5.92 0.51 -11.27
C SER A 546 6.36 1.49 -12.39
N ASN A 547 6.22 2.79 -12.17
CA ASN A 547 6.74 3.84 -13.05
C ASN A 547 7.22 5.02 -12.18
N PRO A 548 8.47 4.98 -11.68
CA PRO A 548 8.98 6.00 -10.75
C PRO A 548 9.06 7.38 -11.38
N GLU A 549 9.46 7.48 -12.67
CA GLU A 549 9.58 8.76 -13.37
C GLU A 549 8.21 9.46 -13.50
N LEU A 550 7.13 8.70 -13.73
CA LEU A 550 5.78 9.24 -13.79
C LEU A 550 5.28 9.66 -12.42
N LEU A 551 5.55 8.85 -11.38
CA LEU A 551 5.17 9.20 -10.01
C LEU A 551 5.84 10.50 -9.57
N ASP A 552 7.13 10.67 -9.88
CA ASP A 552 7.90 11.89 -9.57
C ASP A 552 7.40 13.09 -10.36
N ALA A 553 7.12 12.93 -11.66
CA ALA A 553 6.57 13.99 -12.49
C ALA A 553 5.20 14.46 -12.01
N LEU A 554 4.31 13.52 -11.63
CA LEU A 554 3.00 13.85 -11.07
C LEU A 554 3.12 14.51 -9.69
N ALA A 555 4.01 14.03 -8.82
CA ALA A 555 4.26 14.62 -7.51
C ALA A 555 4.81 16.05 -7.63
N GLY A 556 5.74 16.27 -8.57
CA GLY A 556 6.26 17.60 -8.90
C GLY A 556 5.16 18.53 -9.44
N ASN A 557 4.33 18.06 -10.36
CA ASN A 557 3.19 18.82 -10.89
C ASN A 557 2.18 19.17 -9.78
N PHE A 558 1.85 18.23 -8.91
CA PHE A 558 0.95 18.44 -7.78
C PHE A 558 1.50 19.45 -6.77
N SER A 559 2.79 19.38 -6.44
CA SER A 559 3.45 20.37 -5.60
C SER A 559 3.47 21.76 -6.25
N ALA A 560 3.80 21.83 -7.54
CA ALA A 560 3.84 23.09 -8.30
C ALA A 560 2.46 23.76 -8.44
N SER A 561 1.38 22.98 -8.46
CA SER A 561 0.00 23.51 -8.45
C SER A 561 -0.45 24.04 -7.08
N GLY A 562 0.43 24.04 -6.06
CA GLY A 562 0.08 24.38 -4.68
C GLY A 562 -0.73 23.31 -3.99
N TYR A 563 -0.52 22.06 -4.33
CA TYR A 563 -1.22 20.89 -3.78
C TYR A 563 -2.74 20.91 -4.01
N ASP A 564 -3.17 21.42 -5.17
CA ASP A 564 -4.59 21.48 -5.57
C ASP A 564 -5.06 20.11 -6.07
N LEU A 565 -5.97 19.47 -5.32
CA LEU A 565 -6.53 18.16 -5.64
C LEU A 565 -7.39 18.18 -6.92
N LYS A 566 -8.16 19.24 -7.17
CA LYS A 566 -8.95 19.35 -8.41
C LYS A 566 -8.05 19.41 -9.64
N SER A 567 -6.95 20.16 -9.56
CA SER A 567 -5.94 20.21 -10.62
C SER A 567 -5.29 18.85 -10.90
N LEU A 568 -4.95 18.08 -9.85
CA LEU A 568 -4.40 16.72 -9.99
C LEU A 568 -5.39 15.77 -10.66
N LEU A 569 -6.65 15.78 -10.22
CA LEU A 569 -7.72 14.96 -10.79
C LEU A 569 -7.92 15.30 -12.27
N ARG A 570 -8.02 16.58 -12.60
CA ARG A 570 -8.16 17.07 -13.97
C ARG A 570 -7.02 16.58 -14.86
N THR A 571 -5.78 16.71 -14.38
CA THR A 571 -4.58 16.29 -15.13
C THR A 571 -4.62 14.81 -15.46
N ILE A 572 -5.03 13.96 -14.52
CA ILE A 572 -5.08 12.50 -14.73
C ILE A 572 -6.23 12.11 -15.67
N VAL A 573 -7.46 12.61 -15.43
CA VAL A 573 -8.64 12.16 -16.19
C VAL A 573 -8.66 12.66 -17.64
N LEU A 574 -7.91 13.71 -17.96
CA LEU A 574 -7.77 14.20 -19.34
C LEU A 574 -6.60 13.58 -20.09
N SER A 575 -5.80 12.71 -19.46
CA SER A 575 -4.76 11.95 -20.16
C SER A 575 -5.36 10.90 -21.10
N ARG A 576 -4.63 10.56 -22.15
CA ARG A 576 -5.00 9.45 -23.03
C ARG A 576 -4.91 8.12 -22.28
N THR A 577 -3.96 7.97 -21.38
CA THR A 577 -3.77 6.80 -20.51
C THR A 577 -5.03 6.49 -19.71
N TYR A 578 -5.68 7.50 -19.11
CA TYR A 578 -6.96 7.33 -18.42
C TYR A 578 -8.07 6.84 -19.37
N SER A 579 -8.01 7.27 -20.61
CA SER A 579 -8.99 6.93 -21.66
C SER A 579 -8.74 5.57 -22.31
N HIS A 580 -7.75 4.78 -21.93
CA HIS A 580 -7.59 3.42 -22.45
C HIS A 580 -8.80 2.56 -22.10
N ALA A 581 -9.18 1.68 -23.02
CA ALA A 581 -10.20 0.66 -22.81
C ALA A 581 -9.71 -0.39 -21.82
N SER A 582 -10.64 -1.10 -21.20
CA SER A 582 -10.36 -2.26 -20.36
C SER A 582 -10.20 -3.57 -21.15
N ILE A 583 -10.54 -3.53 -22.44
CA ILE A 583 -10.38 -4.67 -23.35
C ILE A 583 -8.90 -4.85 -23.66
N THR A 584 -8.43 -6.07 -23.54
CA THR A 584 -7.03 -6.44 -23.81
C THR A 584 -6.78 -6.68 -25.30
N ASN A 585 -5.52 -6.53 -25.70
CA ASN A 585 -4.97 -7.04 -26.94
C ASN A 585 -3.95 -8.16 -26.65
N GLU A 586 -3.39 -8.77 -27.69
CA GLU A 586 -2.46 -9.90 -27.56
C GLU A 586 -1.22 -9.57 -26.72
N SER A 587 -0.69 -8.35 -26.83
CA SER A 587 0.52 -7.93 -26.12
C SER A 587 0.29 -7.51 -24.67
N ASN A 588 -0.93 -7.07 -24.29
CA ASN A 588 -1.20 -6.53 -22.96
C ASN A 588 -2.12 -7.39 -22.09
N VAL A 589 -2.49 -8.60 -22.54
CA VAL A 589 -3.38 -9.49 -21.78
C VAL A 589 -2.80 -9.85 -20.39
N ALA A 590 -1.50 -10.02 -20.30
CA ALA A 590 -0.78 -10.35 -19.07
C ALA A 590 -0.36 -9.09 -18.25
N ASP A 591 -0.40 -7.90 -18.86
CA ASP A 591 -0.01 -6.67 -18.16
C ASP A 591 -1.00 -6.32 -17.06
N ARG A 592 -0.46 -6.15 -15.84
CA ARG A 592 -1.19 -5.76 -14.64
C ARG A 592 -0.56 -4.57 -13.90
N LEU A 593 0.55 -4.01 -14.44
CA LEU A 593 1.37 -3.03 -13.73
C LEU A 593 1.56 -1.73 -14.50
N ASN A 594 1.47 -1.75 -15.85
CA ASN A 594 2.03 -0.70 -16.70
C ASN A 594 0.99 0.21 -17.34
N TYR A 595 -0.28 0.11 -16.93
CA TYR A 595 -1.37 0.98 -17.40
C TYR A 595 -1.57 0.94 -18.92
N SER A 596 -1.17 -0.16 -19.55
CA SER A 596 -1.43 -0.38 -20.97
C SER A 596 -2.93 -0.47 -21.32
N ARG A 597 -3.74 -0.65 -20.30
CA ARG A 597 -5.22 -0.66 -20.33
C ARG A 597 -5.79 -0.12 -19.04
N ASN A 598 -7.07 0.20 -19.02
CA ASN A 598 -7.78 0.49 -17.79
C ASN A 598 -8.12 -0.81 -17.05
N TYR A 599 -7.94 -0.83 -15.73
CA TYR A 599 -8.26 -2.01 -14.91
C TYR A 599 -9.70 -1.93 -14.42
N ARG A 600 -10.48 -2.97 -14.73
CA ARG A 600 -11.87 -3.10 -14.28
C ARG A 600 -11.93 -3.26 -12.77
N ARG A 601 -12.90 -2.62 -12.14
CA ARG A 601 -13.17 -2.77 -10.72
C ARG A 601 -14.65 -2.62 -10.43
N LEU A 602 -15.13 -3.20 -9.33
CA LEU A 602 -16.47 -2.93 -8.83
C LEU A 602 -16.62 -1.47 -8.42
N LEU A 603 -17.81 -0.93 -8.58
CA LEU A 603 -18.17 0.35 -7.98
C LEU A 603 -18.10 0.25 -6.46
N ARG A 604 -17.76 1.36 -5.79
CA ARG A 604 -17.88 1.44 -4.32
C ARG A 604 -19.31 1.14 -3.89
N ALA A 605 -19.49 0.53 -2.73
CA ALA A 605 -20.80 0.16 -2.20
C ALA A 605 -21.78 1.34 -2.20
N GLU A 606 -21.31 2.51 -1.77
CA GLU A 606 -22.11 3.74 -1.71
C GLU A 606 -22.51 4.21 -3.12
N VAL A 607 -21.57 4.22 -4.06
CA VAL A 607 -21.80 4.61 -5.45
C VAL A 607 -22.78 3.64 -6.12
N LEU A 608 -22.64 2.33 -5.89
CA LEU A 608 -23.51 1.31 -6.44
C LEU A 608 -24.95 1.43 -5.89
N LEU A 609 -25.08 1.68 -4.57
CA LEU A 609 -26.40 1.85 -3.95
C LEU A 609 -27.10 3.12 -4.45
N ASP A 610 -26.37 4.22 -4.59
CA ASP A 610 -26.88 5.45 -5.16
C ASP A 610 -27.22 5.29 -6.65
N ALA A 611 -26.40 4.57 -7.43
CA ALA A 611 -26.70 4.25 -8.83
C ALA A 611 -28.01 3.44 -8.97
N VAL A 612 -28.24 2.47 -8.09
CA VAL A 612 -29.52 1.72 -8.06
C VAL A 612 -30.70 2.67 -7.74
N ALA A 613 -30.53 3.59 -6.79
CA ALA A 613 -31.56 4.58 -6.45
C ALA A 613 -31.87 5.51 -7.64
N ASP A 614 -30.83 5.98 -8.36
CA ASP A 614 -30.97 6.86 -9.51
C ASP A 614 -31.66 6.14 -10.69
N VAL A 615 -31.26 4.89 -11.00
CA VAL A 615 -31.85 4.12 -12.08
C VAL A 615 -33.30 3.77 -11.80
N THR A 616 -33.62 3.42 -10.55
CA THR A 616 -35.00 3.08 -10.16
C THR A 616 -35.86 4.29 -9.84
N GLU A 617 -35.31 5.50 -9.69
CA GLU A 617 -35.99 6.72 -9.19
C GLU A 617 -36.62 6.50 -7.80
N THR A 618 -36.01 5.70 -6.96
CA THR A 618 -36.53 5.38 -5.61
C THR A 618 -35.50 5.76 -4.56
N ALA A 619 -35.90 6.56 -3.59
CA ALA A 619 -35.00 6.99 -2.51
C ALA A 619 -34.49 5.82 -1.68
N THR A 620 -33.24 5.89 -1.25
CA THR A 620 -32.67 4.93 -0.29
C THR A 620 -33.11 5.33 1.12
N SER A 621 -33.65 4.38 1.90
CA SER A 621 -33.95 4.60 3.30
C SER A 621 -32.75 4.16 4.15
N LEU A 622 -32.04 5.12 4.70
CA LEU A 622 -30.90 4.90 5.60
C LEU A 622 -31.32 5.24 7.02
N THR A 623 -31.33 4.23 7.91
CA THR A 623 -31.78 4.41 9.30
C THR A 623 -30.95 5.46 10.04
N GLY A 624 -31.61 6.43 10.62
CA GLY A 624 -30.93 7.51 11.38
C GLY A 624 -30.41 8.68 10.54
N LEU A 625 -30.61 8.66 9.23
CA LEU A 625 -30.32 9.77 8.33
C LEU A 625 -31.62 10.44 7.84
N PRO A 626 -31.57 11.70 7.38
CA PRO A 626 -32.70 12.35 6.73
C PRO A 626 -33.24 11.50 5.57
N LYS A 627 -34.55 11.58 5.33
CA LYS A 627 -35.15 11.01 4.10
C LYS A 627 -34.47 11.68 2.92
N GLU A 628 -34.18 10.97 1.87
CA GLU A 628 -33.46 11.44 0.67
C GLU A 628 -31.94 11.56 0.80
N SER A 629 -31.35 11.20 1.98
CA SER A 629 -29.89 11.11 2.06
C SER A 629 -29.37 10.05 1.10
N ARG A 630 -28.29 10.39 0.40
CA ARG A 630 -27.57 9.46 -0.48
C ARG A 630 -26.58 8.61 0.32
N ALA A 631 -26.23 7.45 -0.21
CA ALA A 631 -25.27 6.56 0.44
C ALA A 631 -23.86 7.20 0.53
N ASN A 632 -23.46 8.02 -0.46
CA ASN A 632 -22.22 8.80 -0.42
C ASN A 632 -22.20 9.89 0.70
N GLN A 633 -23.35 10.18 1.32
CA GLN A 633 -23.46 11.13 2.43
C GLN A 633 -23.39 10.46 3.80
N VAL A 634 -23.24 9.13 3.85
CA VAL A 634 -23.15 8.38 5.10
C VAL A 634 -21.84 8.72 5.81
N TRP A 635 -21.95 9.40 6.94
CA TRP A 635 -20.83 9.88 7.75
C TRP A 635 -20.42 8.92 8.90
N THR A 636 -21.14 7.81 9.06
CA THR A 636 -20.88 6.82 10.11
C THR A 636 -21.20 5.41 9.63
N HIS A 637 -20.37 4.46 9.99
CA HIS A 637 -20.56 3.05 9.71
C HIS A 637 -21.65 2.39 10.60
N ARG A 638 -22.23 3.15 11.55
CA ARG A 638 -23.32 2.68 12.42
C ARG A 638 -24.69 2.67 11.72
N VAL A 639 -24.78 3.12 10.49
CA VAL A 639 -26.00 2.98 9.69
C VAL A 639 -26.10 1.53 9.22
N ASP A 640 -27.13 0.83 9.67
CA ASP A 640 -27.37 -0.56 9.25
C ASP A 640 -27.71 -0.60 7.75
N SER A 641 -26.95 -1.37 6.99
CA SER A 641 -27.21 -1.59 5.58
C SER A 641 -26.53 -2.89 5.11
N VAL A 642 -27.36 -3.90 4.91
CA VAL A 642 -26.91 -5.20 4.37
C VAL A 642 -26.27 -5.02 2.99
N PHE A 643 -26.76 -4.08 2.19
CA PHE A 643 -26.18 -3.77 0.89
C PHE A 643 -24.76 -3.24 1.02
N LEU A 644 -24.54 -2.16 1.80
CA LEU A 644 -23.23 -1.55 1.96
C LEU A 644 -22.21 -2.55 2.56
N ASP A 645 -22.63 -3.38 3.52
CA ASP A 645 -21.77 -4.38 4.14
C ASP A 645 -21.41 -5.51 3.15
N THR A 646 -22.37 -5.94 2.32
CA THR A 646 -22.14 -6.96 1.29
C THR A 646 -21.17 -6.47 0.22
N PHE A 647 -21.23 -5.19 -0.14
CA PHE A 647 -20.40 -4.59 -1.19
C PHE A 647 -19.09 -3.96 -0.67
N GLY A 648 -18.68 -4.30 0.55
CA GLY A 648 -17.33 -4.02 1.04
C GLY A 648 -17.16 -2.67 1.73
N ARG A 649 -18.23 -2.12 2.33
CA ARG A 649 -18.08 -1.03 3.29
C ARG A 649 -17.13 -1.49 4.41
N PRO A 650 -16.12 -0.69 4.81
CA PRO A 650 -15.18 -1.07 5.84
C PRO A 650 -15.87 -1.34 7.19
N ASN A 651 -15.36 -2.33 7.95
CA ASN A 651 -15.90 -2.64 9.28
C ASN A 651 -15.49 -1.55 10.29
N GLU A 652 -16.46 -1.05 11.07
CA GLU A 652 -16.26 -0.01 12.08
C GLU A 652 -15.35 -0.43 13.25
N ASN A 653 -15.23 -1.74 13.50
CA ASN A 653 -14.46 -2.29 14.62
C ASN A 653 -13.00 -2.61 14.26
N GLN A 654 -12.61 -2.46 13.01
CA GLN A 654 -11.23 -2.67 12.58
C GLN A 654 -10.46 -1.37 12.63
N ASP A 655 -9.21 -1.43 13.10
CA ASP A 655 -8.33 -0.27 13.07
C ASP A 655 -7.93 0.07 11.62
N PRO A 656 -7.89 1.37 11.25
CA PRO A 656 -7.33 1.79 9.99
C PRO A 656 -5.83 1.40 9.88
N PRO A 657 -5.32 1.17 8.68
CA PRO A 657 -6.05 1.24 7.43
C PRO A 657 -6.73 -0.09 7.09
N CYS A 658 -8.05 -0.15 7.24
CA CYS A 658 -8.80 -1.25 6.65
C CYS A 658 -9.07 -0.90 5.20
N GLU A 659 -8.35 -1.51 4.33
CA GLU A 659 -8.58 -1.43 2.90
C GLU A 659 -9.96 -2.04 2.58
N ARG A 660 -10.68 -1.39 1.67
CA ARG A 660 -11.87 -1.99 1.10
C ARG A 660 -11.45 -3.22 0.33
N THR A 661 -12.17 -4.31 0.47
CA THR A 661 -11.89 -5.52 -0.31
C THR A 661 -12.39 -5.29 -1.75
N PRO A 662 -11.49 -5.21 -2.73
CA PRO A 662 -11.88 -4.93 -4.12
C PRO A 662 -12.45 -6.16 -4.83
N ASP A 663 -12.39 -7.33 -4.21
CA ASP A 663 -12.72 -8.61 -4.85
C ASP A 663 -14.23 -8.80 -5.01
N SER A 664 -14.61 -9.23 -6.22
CA SER A 664 -15.97 -9.66 -6.50
C SER A 664 -16.25 -10.99 -5.80
N THR A 665 -17.38 -11.07 -5.10
CA THR A 665 -17.80 -12.29 -4.41
C THR A 665 -19.11 -12.83 -4.98
N VAL A 666 -19.30 -14.15 -4.85
CA VAL A 666 -20.57 -14.81 -5.19
C VAL A 666 -21.73 -14.21 -4.40
N THR A 667 -21.47 -13.82 -3.13
CA THR A 667 -22.47 -13.19 -2.27
C THR A 667 -22.99 -11.87 -2.84
N GLN A 668 -22.12 -11.04 -3.44
CA GLN A 668 -22.53 -9.79 -4.08
C GLN A 668 -23.43 -10.02 -5.30
N ALA A 669 -23.06 -10.98 -6.17
CA ALA A 669 -23.89 -11.35 -7.31
C ALA A 669 -25.25 -11.88 -6.87
N LEU A 670 -25.27 -12.79 -5.89
CA LEU A 670 -26.51 -13.34 -5.34
C LEU A 670 -27.37 -12.26 -4.66
N HIS A 671 -26.73 -11.26 -4.04
CA HIS A 671 -27.48 -10.17 -3.42
C HIS A 671 -28.21 -9.33 -4.48
N LEU A 672 -27.56 -8.95 -5.58
CA LEU A 672 -28.23 -8.20 -6.66
C LEU A 672 -29.37 -9.03 -7.29
N MET A 673 -29.17 -10.33 -7.48
CA MET A 673 -30.17 -11.21 -8.12
C MET A 673 -31.38 -11.49 -7.24
N ASN A 674 -31.20 -11.57 -5.91
CA ASN A 674 -32.23 -12.08 -5.00
C ASN A 674 -32.68 -11.06 -3.94
N SER A 675 -32.21 -9.83 -3.97
CA SER A 675 -32.56 -8.79 -2.98
C SER A 675 -34.03 -8.39 -3.10
N ARG A 676 -34.80 -8.63 -2.04
CA ARG A 676 -36.18 -8.15 -1.95
C ARG A 676 -36.27 -6.62 -1.96
N GLU A 677 -35.22 -5.95 -1.45
CA GLU A 677 -35.13 -4.50 -1.48
C GLU A 677 -35.01 -3.99 -2.93
N LEU A 678 -34.12 -4.57 -3.71
CA LEU A 678 -33.95 -4.20 -5.12
C LEU A 678 -35.22 -4.50 -5.94
N ASP A 679 -35.80 -5.68 -5.79
CA ASP A 679 -37.05 -6.04 -6.47
C ASP A 679 -38.18 -5.07 -6.07
N GLY A 680 -38.30 -4.74 -4.80
CA GLY A 680 -39.28 -3.77 -4.29
C GLY A 680 -39.10 -2.35 -4.86
N ARG A 681 -37.86 -1.93 -5.07
CA ARG A 681 -37.55 -0.63 -5.72
C ARG A 681 -37.98 -0.61 -7.20
N ILE A 682 -37.63 -1.65 -7.96
CA ILE A 682 -37.97 -1.78 -9.36
C ILE A 682 -39.50 -1.81 -9.54
N ARG A 683 -40.20 -2.57 -8.71
CA ARG A 683 -41.66 -2.76 -8.79
C ARG A 683 -42.50 -1.67 -8.10
N SER A 684 -41.85 -0.68 -7.48
CA SER A 684 -42.56 0.44 -6.85
C SER A 684 -43.44 1.19 -7.83
N ASP A 685 -44.60 1.65 -7.38
CA ASP A 685 -45.49 2.49 -8.21
C ASP A 685 -44.92 3.88 -8.51
N SER A 686 -43.90 4.31 -7.74
CA SER A 686 -43.13 5.53 -7.95
C SER A 686 -41.87 5.31 -8.76
N SER A 687 -41.55 4.07 -9.18
CA SER A 687 -40.31 3.75 -9.90
C SER A 687 -40.31 4.30 -11.33
N ARG A 688 -39.09 4.46 -11.88
CA ARG A 688 -38.88 4.75 -13.29
C ARG A 688 -39.61 3.74 -14.18
N ALA A 689 -39.57 2.45 -13.81
CA ALA A 689 -40.27 1.40 -14.59
C ALA A 689 -41.77 1.66 -14.65
N ALA A 690 -42.39 1.97 -13.52
CA ALA A 690 -43.80 2.31 -13.47
C ALA A 690 -44.13 3.59 -14.26
N ARG A 691 -43.29 4.60 -14.20
CA ARG A 691 -43.45 5.87 -14.95
C ARG A 691 -43.32 5.66 -16.44
N LEU A 692 -42.29 4.94 -16.91
CA LEU A 692 -42.08 4.65 -18.32
C LEU A 692 -43.19 3.76 -18.90
N ALA A 693 -43.65 2.78 -18.15
CA ALA A 693 -44.75 1.90 -18.59
C ALA A 693 -46.08 2.64 -18.78
N LYS A 694 -46.36 3.66 -17.91
CA LYS A 694 -47.57 4.49 -17.98
C LYS A 694 -47.45 5.60 -19.02
N SER A 695 -46.29 5.90 -19.53
CA SER A 695 -46.08 6.99 -20.51
C SER A 695 -46.57 6.63 -21.91
N ASP A 696 -46.93 7.65 -22.68
CA ASP A 696 -47.27 7.51 -24.13
C ASP A 696 -46.02 7.39 -25.01
N MET A 697 -44.84 7.17 -24.44
CA MET A 697 -43.58 7.01 -25.16
C MET A 697 -43.65 5.75 -26.05
N LYS A 698 -43.13 5.88 -27.25
CA LYS A 698 -42.93 4.70 -28.14
C LYS A 698 -41.90 3.76 -27.52
N SER A 699 -41.95 2.49 -27.85
CA SER A 699 -41.06 1.46 -27.27
C SER A 699 -39.59 1.71 -27.53
N ASP A 700 -39.24 2.31 -28.67
CA ASP A 700 -37.85 2.73 -28.98
C ASP A 700 -37.34 3.79 -27.98
N ARG A 701 -38.20 4.76 -27.63
CA ARG A 701 -37.85 5.79 -26.68
C ARG A 701 -37.78 5.30 -25.22
N VAL A 702 -38.63 4.34 -24.86
CA VAL A 702 -38.55 3.67 -23.57
C VAL A 702 -37.24 2.89 -23.43
N ALA A 703 -36.86 2.13 -24.46
CA ALA A 703 -35.59 1.43 -24.51
C ALA A 703 -34.41 2.41 -24.41
N GLU A 704 -34.41 3.49 -25.19
CA GLU A 704 -33.38 4.53 -25.13
C GLU A 704 -33.24 5.13 -23.75
N GLU A 705 -34.35 5.47 -23.05
CA GLU A 705 -34.35 6.02 -21.72
C GLU A 705 -33.76 5.06 -20.70
N LEU A 706 -34.05 3.77 -20.77
CA LEU A 706 -33.49 2.73 -19.92
C LEU A 706 -31.98 2.62 -20.10
N TYR A 707 -31.50 2.58 -21.34
CA TYR A 707 -30.07 2.44 -21.65
C TYR A 707 -29.28 3.70 -21.22
N LEU A 708 -29.80 4.88 -21.50
CA LEU A 708 -29.15 6.12 -21.10
C LEU A 708 -29.06 6.27 -19.58
N SER A 709 -30.14 5.96 -18.85
CA SER A 709 -30.16 6.08 -17.39
C SER A 709 -29.34 5.01 -16.68
N THR A 710 -29.19 3.81 -17.27
CA THR A 710 -28.51 2.68 -16.63
C THR A 710 -27.05 2.56 -17.05
N PHE A 711 -26.77 2.72 -18.36
CA PHE A 711 -25.44 2.52 -18.94
C PHE A 711 -24.79 3.81 -19.46
N SER A 712 -25.51 4.93 -19.44
CA SER A 712 -25.05 6.24 -19.94
C SER A 712 -24.70 6.23 -21.43
N ARG A 713 -25.32 5.34 -22.20
CA ARG A 713 -25.16 5.18 -23.65
C ARG A 713 -26.48 4.87 -24.34
N PHE A 714 -26.53 5.09 -25.64
CA PHE A 714 -27.62 4.59 -26.46
C PHE A 714 -27.58 3.06 -26.58
N PRO A 715 -28.74 2.39 -26.76
CA PRO A 715 -28.76 0.98 -27.13
C PRO A 715 -28.13 0.76 -28.52
N SER A 716 -27.38 -0.32 -28.67
CA SER A 716 -26.98 -0.78 -30.00
C SER A 716 -28.22 -1.18 -30.84
N GLN A 717 -28.07 -1.28 -32.16
CA GLN A 717 -29.17 -1.67 -33.02
C GLN A 717 -29.78 -3.03 -32.62
N GLN A 718 -28.97 -3.99 -32.20
CA GLN A 718 -29.45 -5.29 -31.75
C GLN A 718 -30.22 -5.20 -30.44
N GLU A 719 -29.70 -4.46 -29.47
CA GLU A 719 -30.34 -4.20 -28.15
C GLU A 719 -31.68 -3.48 -28.35
N LEU A 720 -31.71 -2.47 -29.23
CA LEU A 720 -32.92 -1.71 -29.53
C LEU A 720 -34.01 -2.61 -30.12
N VAL A 721 -33.67 -3.39 -31.14
CA VAL A 721 -34.62 -4.32 -31.79
C VAL A 721 -35.14 -5.34 -30.77
N TYR A 722 -34.27 -5.89 -29.92
CA TYR A 722 -34.67 -6.81 -28.88
C TYR A 722 -35.61 -6.20 -27.84
N ALA A 723 -35.27 -5.05 -27.30
CA ALA A 723 -36.07 -4.37 -26.28
C ALA A 723 -37.46 -3.93 -26.85
N VAL A 724 -37.47 -3.37 -28.06
CA VAL A 724 -38.73 -2.98 -28.74
C VAL A 724 -39.61 -4.22 -29.01
N GLY A 725 -39.00 -5.33 -29.49
CA GLY A 725 -39.74 -6.57 -29.72
C GLY A 725 -40.42 -7.12 -28.45
N LEU A 726 -39.73 -7.03 -27.27
CA LEU A 726 -40.35 -7.42 -26.01
C LEU A 726 -41.47 -6.47 -25.57
N LEU A 727 -41.27 -5.14 -25.71
CA LEU A 727 -42.25 -4.13 -25.33
C LEU A 727 -43.53 -4.16 -26.18
N ASP A 728 -43.38 -4.35 -27.49
CA ASP A 728 -44.51 -4.37 -28.43
C ASP A 728 -45.20 -5.75 -28.46
N GLY A 729 -44.48 -6.82 -28.11
CA GLY A 729 -45.01 -8.19 -28.10
C GLY A 729 -45.76 -8.58 -26.83
N SER A 730 -45.81 -7.70 -25.79
CA SER A 730 -46.40 -8.04 -24.48
C SER A 730 -47.60 -7.14 -24.14
N GLU A 731 -48.68 -7.76 -23.65
CA GLU A 731 -49.79 -7.03 -23.03
C GLU A 731 -49.43 -6.42 -21.67
N ASN A 732 -48.41 -6.96 -20.98
CA ASN A 732 -47.90 -6.45 -19.72
C ASN A 732 -46.67 -5.58 -19.91
N ARG A 733 -46.83 -4.39 -20.48
CA ARG A 733 -45.74 -3.44 -20.73
C ARG A 733 -44.96 -3.12 -19.46
N ARG A 734 -45.63 -2.98 -18.28
CA ARG A 734 -44.99 -2.70 -17.01
C ARG A 734 -44.03 -3.84 -16.59
N GLY A 735 -44.47 -5.08 -16.67
CA GLY A 735 -43.63 -6.22 -16.33
C GLY A 735 -42.38 -6.30 -17.22
N VAL A 736 -42.53 -6.02 -18.53
CA VAL A 736 -41.38 -6.01 -19.47
C VAL A 736 -40.36 -4.91 -19.09
N VAL A 737 -40.81 -3.70 -18.75
CA VAL A 737 -39.90 -2.61 -18.33
C VAL A 737 -39.19 -2.96 -17.00
N GLU A 738 -39.92 -3.56 -16.05
CA GLU A 738 -39.36 -4.03 -14.78
C GLU A 738 -38.30 -5.12 -14.99
N ASP A 739 -38.56 -6.09 -15.85
CA ASP A 739 -37.65 -7.20 -16.17
C ASP A 739 -36.39 -6.71 -16.93
N LEU A 740 -36.55 -5.78 -17.88
CA LEU A 740 -35.44 -5.14 -18.57
C LEU A 740 -34.55 -4.37 -17.56
N MET A 741 -35.15 -3.58 -16.71
CA MET A 741 -34.41 -2.82 -15.67
C MET A 741 -33.66 -3.76 -14.70
N TRP A 742 -34.32 -4.82 -14.26
CA TRP A 742 -33.70 -5.83 -13.42
C TRP A 742 -32.50 -6.50 -14.11
N ALA A 743 -32.65 -6.91 -15.37
CA ALA A 743 -31.57 -7.51 -16.14
C ALA A 743 -30.39 -6.57 -16.33
N MET A 744 -30.66 -5.28 -16.60
CA MET A 744 -29.62 -4.25 -16.74
C MET A 744 -28.85 -4.02 -15.44
N ILE A 745 -29.52 -3.88 -14.29
CA ILE A 745 -28.90 -3.68 -12.98
C ILE A 745 -28.05 -4.89 -12.58
N ASN A 746 -28.45 -6.09 -12.97
CA ASN A 746 -27.71 -7.32 -12.71
C ASN A 746 -26.57 -7.59 -13.72
N SER A 747 -26.36 -6.74 -14.70
CA SER A 747 -25.28 -6.89 -15.67
C SER A 747 -23.93 -6.39 -15.11
N PRO A 748 -22.81 -6.97 -15.55
CA PRO A 748 -21.48 -6.45 -15.22
C PRO A 748 -21.25 -5.01 -15.72
N GLU A 749 -21.90 -4.59 -16.79
CA GLU A 749 -21.81 -3.24 -17.33
C GLU A 749 -22.34 -2.19 -16.33
N PHE A 750 -23.32 -2.55 -15.52
CA PHE A 750 -23.85 -1.66 -14.48
C PHE A 750 -22.95 -1.58 -13.25
N SER A 751 -22.53 -2.73 -12.71
CA SER A 751 -21.86 -2.83 -11.41
C SER A 751 -20.36 -2.58 -11.46
N VAL A 752 -19.75 -2.63 -12.67
CA VAL A 752 -18.32 -2.50 -12.87
C VAL A 752 -17.98 -1.17 -13.55
N ARG A 753 -16.95 -0.54 -13.05
CA ARG A 753 -16.31 0.61 -13.72
C ARG A 753 -15.38 0.08 -14.81
N ASN A 754 -15.71 0.39 -16.07
CA ASN A 754 -14.94 0.02 -17.27
C ASN A 754 -14.00 1.13 -17.70
#